data_be0382ecd966870bef0defffd92c5535
#
_entry.id   be0382ecd966870bef0defffd92c5535
#
_cell.length_a   1.000
_cell.length_b   1.000
_cell.length_c   1.000
_cell.angle_alpha   90.00
_cell.angle_beta   90.00
_cell.angle_gamma   90.00
#
_symmetry.space_group_name_H-M   'P 1'
#
loop_
_entity.id
_entity.type
_entity.pdbx_description
1 polymer ?
#
loop_
_entity_poly.entity_id
_entity_poly.type
_entity_poly.pdbx_seq_one_letter_code
_entity_poly.pdbx_strand_id
1 'polypeptide(L)'
;MGLSSKILPHNLVEICDAAIHYLRGEDFQLFPDFPTGGSIDVARYNDGQRGGMVKVRAKIEKLDSKTIVIREIPFSKTTTTLIDSILKAIDKGKIKAKKVDDNTAAEVEIQVHLAPGVSSDKTIDALYAFSDCEINISPNCCVIEDNKPCFLTVSDVLRHSTDSTMGLLRRELEIRKSELEEQLFFSSLERIFIEERIYKEKKFEQAKSQDEVVSFIAQKLEPFKNQTFKVPSKRTDADGKTDQVMVEYAFHRDITRDDILRLLEIKMQRILKYNKDKADELMARIKAELADIENDLQHMTDVTIRWFEYIRDKYGKDHPRRTEIKSFDTIEAAKVVEANQKLYINRQEGFIGTGLKKDEFVCNCSDIDDIIVFFKDGKYKMVKEADKIFVGKNILHVQVFKRNDKRTIYNVVYRDGRGGACFIKRFFVPTMTVGKDYDCTQGTPGSRILYFTANPNGEAEVIKVTLEANPRLKKIFIEKDFSEIGIKGRTSKGNLVTRNPVHRIGLKSHGHSTLGGRKVWYDADVNRLNYDEHGRLLGEFYDDDAILVVLDDATYYTSSFDVNNHYEDNIRIIEKWNPNKVWTAVLYDADNDNNLYIKRFRMEAIKRPQSYLGENENNRLVLLTDTPFPRIEVSLAPAKAPDGTEQPRQPIIVDAEEFIGVKGYKAKGKRVTTLDVTDVKELEPTRQPEPEPEDDKEERHDDTPQENLDPDAGKSQQQVIDEMTGQLRLFSDEEDM
;
A
#
# COMPACT_ATOMS: atom_id res chain seq x y z
N MET A 1 -38.67 -6.75 -5.32
CA MET A 1 -37.33 -6.18 -5.29
C MET A 1 -36.39 -7.22 -5.84
N GLY A 2 -35.55 -6.87 -6.83
CA GLY A 2 -34.55 -7.77 -7.39
C GLY A 2 -33.32 -7.86 -6.48
N LEU A 3 -32.65 -8.99 -6.50
CA LEU A 3 -31.32 -9.15 -5.90
C LEU A 3 -30.28 -8.58 -6.89
N SER A 4 -29.27 -7.92 -6.36
CA SER A 4 -28.13 -7.44 -7.18
C SER A 4 -26.92 -8.33 -6.96
N SER A 5 -26.17 -8.61 -8.04
CA SER A 5 -24.88 -9.27 -8.00
C SER A 5 -23.80 -8.26 -8.38
N LYS A 6 -22.65 -8.30 -7.70
CA LYS A 6 -21.47 -7.51 -7.99
C LYS A 6 -20.22 -8.34 -7.75
N ILE A 7 -19.88 -9.18 -8.74
CA ILE A 7 -18.66 -9.94 -8.78
C ILE A 7 -17.60 -9.07 -9.46
N LEU A 8 -16.45 -8.91 -8.82
CA LEU A 8 -15.36 -8.11 -9.36
C LEU A 8 -14.59 -8.92 -10.42
N PRO A 9 -13.99 -8.28 -11.42
CA PRO A 9 -13.17 -8.98 -12.41
C PRO A 9 -11.90 -9.55 -11.75
N HIS A 10 -11.42 -10.69 -12.29
CA HIS A 10 -10.20 -11.37 -11.87
C HIS A 10 -9.33 -11.67 -13.06
N ASN A 11 -8.04 -11.91 -12.84
CA ASN A 11 -7.09 -12.21 -13.88
C ASN A 11 -7.29 -13.61 -14.45
N LEU A 12 -7.25 -13.74 -15.79
CA LEU A 12 -7.46 -15.02 -16.49
C LEU A 12 -6.42 -16.07 -16.11
N VAL A 13 -5.16 -15.68 -16.02
CA VAL A 13 -4.06 -16.60 -15.65
C VAL A 13 -4.25 -17.11 -14.24
N GLU A 14 -4.54 -16.21 -13.29
CA GLU A 14 -4.77 -16.58 -11.88
C GLU A 14 -6.00 -17.47 -11.71
N ILE A 15 -7.07 -17.26 -12.49
CA ILE A 15 -8.25 -18.15 -12.49
C ILE A 15 -7.87 -19.55 -12.97
N CYS A 16 -7.08 -19.67 -14.04
CA CYS A 16 -6.62 -20.97 -14.54
C CYS A 16 -5.71 -21.67 -13.53
N ASP A 17 -4.77 -20.95 -12.95
CA ASP A 17 -3.86 -21.48 -11.92
C ASP A 17 -4.64 -21.92 -10.66
N ALA A 18 -5.59 -21.13 -10.20
CA ALA A 18 -6.45 -21.48 -9.07
C ALA A 18 -7.32 -22.72 -9.34
N ALA A 19 -7.84 -22.87 -10.57
CA ALA A 19 -8.55 -24.09 -10.98
C ALA A 19 -7.65 -25.32 -10.97
N ILE A 20 -6.41 -25.19 -11.42
CA ILE A 20 -5.40 -26.26 -11.37
C ILE A 20 -5.04 -26.63 -9.94
N HIS A 21 -4.81 -25.63 -9.06
CA HIS A 21 -4.56 -25.87 -7.63
C HIS A 21 -5.72 -26.61 -6.98
N TYR A 22 -6.96 -26.17 -7.22
CA TYR A 22 -8.15 -26.87 -6.73
C TYR A 22 -8.21 -28.34 -7.18
N LEU A 23 -7.96 -28.61 -8.46
CA LEU A 23 -7.96 -29.98 -9.00
C LEU A 23 -6.87 -30.87 -8.40
N ARG A 24 -5.76 -30.27 -7.95
CA ARG A 24 -4.66 -30.95 -7.25
C ARG A 24 -4.92 -31.11 -5.73
N GLY A 25 -6.00 -30.52 -5.21
CA GLY A 25 -6.30 -30.48 -3.78
C GLY A 25 -5.43 -29.51 -2.99
N GLU A 26 -4.90 -28.50 -3.64
CA GLU A 26 -4.08 -27.44 -3.07
C GLU A 26 -4.93 -26.20 -2.75
N ASP A 27 -4.49 -25.42 -1.75
CA ASP A 27 -5.12 -24.15 -1.42
C ASP A 27 -4.81 -23.07 -2.46
N PHE A 28 -5.77 -22.19 -2.69
CA PHE A 28 -5.60 -21.05 -3.59
C PHE A 28 -6.30 -19.81 -3.05
N GLN A 29 -5.87 -18.64 -3.53
CA GLN A 29 -6.48 -17.34 -3.26
C GLN A 29 -6.66 -16.56 -4.55
N LEU A 30 -7.80 -15.88 -4.70
CA LEU A 30 -8.10 -15.03 -5.82
C LEU A 30 -8.39 -13.62 -5.36
N PHE A 31 -7.73 -12.65 -5.98
CA PHE A 31 -7.97 -11.23 -5.73
C PHE A 31 -8.40 -10.51 -7.01
N PRO A 32 -9.23 -9.46 -6.88
CA PRO A 32 -9.66 -8.70 -8.05
C PRO A 32 -8.49 -8.16 -8.85
N ASP A 33 -8.67 -8.14 -10.17
CA ASP A 33 -7.77 -7.51 -11.13
C ASP A 33 -8.59 -6.62 -12.07
N PHE A 34 -8.33 -5.31 -12.04
CA PHE A 34 -9.12 -4.35 -12.80
C PHE A 34 -8.45 -3.97 -14.12
N PRO A 35 -9.21 -3.92 -15.22
CA PRO A 35 -8.65 -3.54 -16.53
C PRO A 35 -8.11 -2.10 -16.56
N THR A 36 -8.54 -1.24 -15.63
CA THR A 36 -8.06 0.15 -15.48
C THR A 36 -6.74 0.25 -14.71
N GLY A 37 -6.20 -0.86 -14.16
CA GLY A 37 -5.01 -0.85 -13.32
C GLY A 37 -5.27 -0.25 -11.93
N GLY A 38 -4.32 0.53 -11.44
CA GLY A 38 -4.33 1.12 -10.10
C GLY A 38 -3.79 0.18 -9.03
N SER A 39 -3.98 0.56 -7.78
CA SER A 39 -3.59 -0.26 -6.62
C SER A 39 -4.82 -0.65 -5.81
N ILE A 40 -4.79 -1.84 -5.18
CA ILE A 40 -5.88 -2.32 -4.33
C ILE A 40 -5.38 -2.78 -2.96
N ASP A 41 -6.18 -2.47 -1.94
CA ASP A 41 -6.07 -3.06 -0.61
C ASP A 41 -7.17 -4.10 -0.43
N VAL A 42 -6.76 -5.36 -0.26
CA VAL A 42 -7.63 -6.53 -0.20
C VAL A 42 -7.81 -7.07 1.24
N ALA A 43 -7.25 -6.39 2.26
CA ALA A 43 -7.30 -6.85 3.66
C ALA A 43 -8.72 -7.15 4.15
N ARG A 44 -9.74 -6.51 3.57
CA ARG A 44 -11.15 -6.69 3.92
C ARG A 44 -11.99 -7.26 2.78
N TYR A 45 -11.37 -7.88 1.79
CA TYR A 45 -12.05 -8.40 0.60
C TYR A 45 -13.07 -9.50 0.92
N ASN A 46 -12.76 -10.35 1.90
CA ASN A 46 -13.60 -11.46 2.35
C ASN A 46 -14.08 -12.34 1.18
N ASP A 47 -13.19 -12.70 0.27
CA ASP A 47 -13.43 -13.57 -0.89
C ASP A 47 -14.70 -13.19 -1.70
N GLY A 48 -14.96 -11.91 -1.84
CA GLY A 48 -16.09 -11.40 -2.63
C GLY A 48 -17.47 -11.51 -1.98
N GLN A 49 -17.56 -11.97 -0.74
CA GLN A 49 -18.83 -12.06 -0.02
C GLN A 49 -19.42 -10.70 0.33
N ARG A 50 -20.73 -10.69 0.54
CA ARG A 50 -21.46 -9.51 1.01
C ARG A 50 -20.89 -9.05 2.37
N GLY A 51 -20.61 -7.74 2.47
CA GLY A 51 -19.95 -7.13 3.64
C GLY A 51 -18.44 -7.03 3.50
N GLY A 52 -17.83 -7.70 2.51
CA GLY A 52 -16.45 -7.46 2.11
C GLY A 52 -16.29 -6.08 1.45
N MET A 53 -15.05 -5.62 1.39
CA MET A 53 -14.69 -4.32 0.80
C MET A 53 -13.26 -4.37 0.25
N VAL A 54 -13.06 -3.84 -0.93
CA VAL A 54 -11.74 -3.49 -1.45
C VAL A 54 -11.61 -1.98 -1.56
N LYS A 55 -10.47 -1.46 -1.15
CA LYS A 55 -10.09 -0.07 -1.45
C LYS A 55 -9.30 -0.04 -2.75
N VAL A 56 -9.64 0.89 -3.62
CA VAL A 56 -8.97 1.04 -4.92
C VAL A 56 -8.42 2.45 -5.01
N ARG A 57 -7.14 2.58 -5.31
CA ARG A 57 -6.43 3.85 -5.51
C ARG A 57 -6.01 4.03 -6.96
N ALA A 58 -6.13 5.26 -7.43
CA ALA A 58 -5.49 5.72 -8.65
C ALA A 58 -3.97 5.59 -8.56
N LYS A 59 -3.30 5.36 -9.67
CA LYS A 59 -1.84 5.47 -9.73
C LYS A 59 -1.45 6.91 -10.01
N ILE A 60 -0.84 7.54 -9.01
CA ILE A 60 -0.43 8.93 -9.05
C ILE A 60 1.09 8.99 -8.99
N GLU A 61 1.69 9.75 -9.91
CA GLU A 61 3.13 9.93 -10.01
C GLU A 61 3.48 11.42 -9.90
N LYS A 62 4.60 11.73 -9.29
CA LYS A 62 5.15 13.07 -9.23
C LYS A 62 5.97 13.31 -10.50
N LEU A 63 5.54 14.24 -11.34
CA LEU A 63 6.28 14.64 -12.55
C LEU A 63 7.40 15.62 -12.19
N ASP A 64 7.08 16.64 -11.41
CA ASP A 64 7.98 17.63 -10.85
C ASP A 64 7.45 18.19 -9.53
N SER A 65 8.12 19.14 -8.90
CA SER A 65 7.70 19.76 -7.64
C SER A 65 6.38 20.54 -7.72
N LYS A 66 5.85 20.79 -8.92
CA LYS A 66 4.64 21.61 -9.16
C LYS A 66 3.56 20.87 -9.92
N THR A 67 3.85 19.66 -10.43
CA THR A 67 2.93 18.90 -11.27
C THR A 67 2.92 17.43 -10.85
N ILE A 68 1.74 16.91 -10.57
CA ILE A 68 1.48 15.49 -10.36
C ILE A 68 0.61 14.96 -11.48
N VAL A 69 0.80 13.69 -11.83
CA VAL A 69 0.11 13.04 -12.96
C VAL A 69 -0.60 11.79 -12.47
N ILE A 70 -1.85 11.64 -12.84
CA ILE A 70 -2.63 10.41 -12.63
C ILE A 70 -2.51 9.58 -13.90
N ARG A 71 -1.92 8.38 -13.78
CA ARG A 71 -1.68 7.44 -14.88
C ARG A 71 -2.72 6.36 -15.00
N GLU A 72 -3.33 5.97 -13.89
CA GLU A 72 -4.36 4.94 -13.85
C GLU A 72 -5.48 5.40 -12.92
N ILE A 73 -6.73 5.14 -13.33
CA ILE A 73 -7.92 5.57 -12.59
C ILE A 73 -8.57 4.40 -11.84
N PRO A 74 -9.24 4.64 -10.72
CA PRO A 74 -9.94 3.59 -10.00
C PRO A 74 -11.03 2.94 -10.84
N PHE A 75 -11.18 1.64 -10.71
CA PHE A 75 -12.24 0.88 -11.40
C PHE A 75 -13.63 1.49 -11.18
N SER A 76 -14.47 1.49 -12.18
CA SER A 76 -15.80 2.12 -12.23
C SER A 76 -15.83 3.65 -12.34
N LYS A 77 -14.68 4.32 -12.43
CA LYS A 77 -14.60 5.77 -12.68
C LYS A 77 -14.16 6.02 -14.12
N THR A 78 -14.56 7.16 -14.66
CA THR A 78 -14.07 7.70 -15.93
C THR A 78 -13.16 8.89 -15.67
N THR A 79 -12.33 9.28 -16.62
CA THR A 79 -11.48 10.48 -16.50
C THR A 79 -12.32 11.72 -16.14
N THR A 80 -13.44 11.91 -16.84
CA THR A 80 -14.36 13.04 -16.57
C THR A 80 -14.89 13.03 -15.15
N THR A 81 -15.41 11.87 -14.66
CA THR A 81 -15.98 11.81 -13.29
C THR A 81 -14.92 12.01 -12.23
N LEU A 82 -13.70 11.54 -12.48
CA LEU A 82 -12.56 11.73 -11.57
C LEU A 82 -12.16 13.22 -11.54
N ILE A 83 -12.01 13.86 -12.69
CA ILE A 83 -11.68 15.28 -12.80
C ILE A 83 -12.74 16.13 -12.10
N ASP A 84 -14.02 15.84 -12.33
CA ASP A 84 -15.13 16.56 -11.65
C ASP A 84 -15.06 16.43 -10.14
N SER A 85 -14.66 15.26 -9.62
CA SER A 85 -14.49 15.06 -8.18
C SER A 85 -13.31 15.87 -7.63
N ILE A 86 -12.19 15.93 -8.37
CA ILE A 86 -11.01 16.72 -8.02
C ILE A 86 -11.36 18.23 -8.02
N LEU A 87 -12.01 18.71 -9.07
CA LEU A 87 -12.43 20.10 -9.16
C LEU A 87 -13.37 20.50 -8.00
N LYS A 88 -14.33 19.64 -7.64
CA LYS A 88 -15.18 19.87 -6.47
C LYS A 88 -14.40 19.94 -5.16
N ALA A 89 -13.32 19.17 -5.02
CA ALA A 89 -12.46 19.23 -3.84
C ALA A 89 -11.59 20.51 -3.84
N ILE A 90 -11.17 20.99 -5.02
CA ILE A 90 -10.47 22.27 -5.18
C ILE A 90 -11.40 23.44 -4.83
N ASP A 91 -12.62 23.45 -5.35
CA ASP A 91 -13.61 24.49 -5.08
C ASP A 91 -13.96 24.60 -3.58
N LYS A 92 -13.98 23.46 -2.89
CA LYS A 92 -14.14 23.40 -1.43
C LYS A 92 -12.88 23.77 -0.65
N GLY A 93 -11.78 24.09 -1.32
CA GLY A 93 -10.50 24.44 -0.69
C GLY A 93 -9.78 23.31 0.01
N LYS A 94 -10.16 22.06 -0.23
CA LYS A 94 -9.55 20.85 0.36
C LYS A 94 -8.27 20.42 -0.38
N ILE A 95 -8.18 20.77 -1.65
CA ILE A 95 -7.01 20.54 -2.50
C ILE A 95 -6.59 21.89 -3.08
N LYS A 96 -5.29 22.22 -2.97
CA LYS A 96 -4.73 23.44 -3.53
C LYS A 96 -4.04 23.16 -4.86
N ALA A 97 -4.83 23.07 -5.90
CA ALA A 97 -4.33 23.01 -7.27
C ALA A 97 -4.72 24.27 -8.04
N LYS A 98 -3.88 24.65 -8.97
CA LYS A 98 -4.07 25.82 -9.85
C LYS A 98 -4.90 25.46 -11.07
N LYS A 99 -4.71 24.24 -11.61
CA LYS A 99 -5.31 23.78 -12.85
C LYS A 99 -5.28 22.25 -12.90
N VAL A 100 -6.26 21.65 -13.58
CA VAL A 100 -6.28 20.23 -13.92
C VAL A 100 -6.43 20.12 -15.44
N ASP A 101 -5.52 19.42 -16.09
CA ASP A 101 -5.53 19.19 -17.54
C ASP A 101 -5.71 17.70 -17.84
N ASP A 102 -6.61 17.40 -18.78
CA ASP A 102 -6.83 16.06 -19.30
C ASP A 102 -6.07 15.90 -20.63
N ASN A 103 -4.97 15.19 -20.59
CA ASN A 103 -4.14 14.86 -21.74
C ASN A 103 -4.33 13.38 -22.17
N THR A 104 -5.39 12.74 -21.68
CA THR A 104 -5.68 11.32 -21.94
C THR A 104 -5.86 11.08 -23.43
N ALA A 105 -5.11 10.10 -23.95
CA ALA A 105 -5.21 9.61 -25.32
C ALA A 105 -5.46 8.09 -25.31
N ALA A 106 -4.49 7.28 -25.71
CA ALA A 106 -4.54 5.82 -25.59
C ALA A 106 -4.37 5.37 -24.13
N GLU A 107 -3.59 6.13 -23.36
CA GLU A 107 -3.36 5.92 -21.95
C GLU A 107 -3.86 7.13 -21.16
N VAL A 108 -4.21 6.90 -19.89
CA VAL A 108 -4.69 7.97 -19.00
C VAL A 108 -3.53 8.89 -18.63
N GLU A 109 -3.75 10.19 -18.84
CA GLU A 109 -2.83 11.23 -18.40
C GLU A 109 -3.61 12.47 -17.93
N ILE A 110 -3.84 12.55 -16.60
CA ILE A 110 -4.47 13.70 -15.98
C ILE A 110 -3.41 14.45 -15.18
N GLN A 111 -3.07 15.67 -15.59
CA GLN A 111 -2.10 16.52 -14.93
C GLN A 111 -2.77 17.46 -13.95
N VAL A 112 -2.29 17.47 -12.69
CA VAL A 112 -2.74 18.38 -11.64
C VAL A 112 -1.60 19.35 -11.31
N HIS A 113 -1.78 20.61 -11.65
CA HIS A 113 -0.79 21.67 -11.40
C HIS A 113 -1.02 22.28 -10.02
N LEU A 114 -0.02 22.19 -9.17
CA LEU A 114 -0.08 22.64 -7.79
C LEU A 114 -0.01 24.16 -7.65
N ALA A 115 -0.60 24.70 -6.61
CA ALA A 115 -0.39 26.09 -6.25
C ALA A 115 1.04 26.30 -5.68
N PRO A 116 1.62 27.49 -5.80
CA PRO A 116 2.94 27.77 -5.22
C PRO A 116 2.99 27.52 -3.71
N GLY A 117 4.06 26.88 -3.22
CA GLY A 117 4.27 26.60 -1.80
C GLY A 117 3.41 25.46 -1.25
N VAL A 118 2.88 24.59 -2.11
CA VAL A 118 2.11 23.39 -1.72
C VAL A 118 2.96 22.15 -1.97
N SER A 119 3.02 21.28 -0.97
CA SER A 119 3.70 20.00 -1.05
C SER A 119 2.98 19.02 -1.99
N SER A 120 3.73 18.37 -2.88
CA SER A 120 3.19 17.35 -3.77
C SER A 120 2.70 16.12 -3.00
N ASP A 121 3.45 15.66 -1.99
CA ASP A 121 3.09 14.48 -1.19
C ASP A 121 1.80 14.72 -0.42
N LYS A 122 1.65 15.90 0.24
CA LYS A 122 0.38 16.28 0.90
C LYS A 122 -0.77 16.37 -0.07
N THR A 123 -0.52 16.82 -1.30
CA THR A 123 -1.59 16.92 -2.31
C THR A 123 -2.00 15.54 -2.82
N ILE A 124 -1.08 14.60 -2.95
CA ILE A 124 -1.38 13.20 -3.31
C ILE A 124 -2.27 12.58 -2.23
N ASP A 125 -1.92 12.75 -0.97
CA ASP A 125 -2.76 12.29 0.15
C ASP A 125 -4.13 12.99 0.18
N ALA A 126 -4.18 14.30 -0.13
CA ALA A 126 -5.43 15.05 -0.24
C ALA A 126 -6.30 14.55 -1.39
N LEU A 127 -5.71 14.18 -2.53
CA LEU A 127 -6.43 13.56 -3.65
C LEU A 127 -7.07 12.24 -3.23
N TYR A 128 -6.34 11.38 -2.51
CA TYR A 128 -6.92 10.13 -1.99
C TYR A 128 -8.00 10.39 -0.93
N ALA A 129 -7.80 11.37 -0.04
CA ALA A 129 -8.75 11.63 1.06
C ALA A 129 -10.04 12.35 0.61
N PHE A 130 -9.99 13.22 -0.41
CA PHE A 130 -11.09 14.15 -0.74
C PHE A 130 -11.62 14.04 -2.17
N SER A 131 -11.08 13.15 -3.00
CA SER A 131 -11.56 12.91 -4.35
C SER A 131 -11.81 11.43 -4.61
N ASP A 132 -12.30 11.13 -5.79
CA ASP A 132 -12.50 9.75 -6.25
C ASP A 132 -11.18 9.03 -6.64
N CYS A 133 -10.01 9.60 -6.31
CA CYS A 133 -8.71 8.93 -6.46
C CYS A 133 -8.55 7.72 -5.52
N GLU A 134 -9.27 7.68 -4.40
CA GLU A 134 -9.49 6.47 -3.60
C GLU A 134 -10.99 6.20 -3.49
N ILE A 135 -11.38 4.98 -3.81
CA ILE A 135 -12.79 4.54 -3.67
C ILE A 135 -12.88 3.21 -2.94
N ASN A 136 -14.02 2.99 -2.30
CA ASN A 136 -14.36 1.72 -1.70
C ASN A 136 -15.34 0.97 -2.60
N ILE A 137 -15.05 -0.29 -2.90
CA ILE A 137 -15.92 -1.17 -3.66
C ILE A 137 -16.34 -2.33 -2.77
N SER A 138 -17.65 -2.48 -2.55
CA SER A 138 -18.21 -3.62 -1.82
C SER A 138 -18.68 -4.67 -2.82
N PRO A 139 -18.08 -5.87 -2.83
CA PRO A 139 -18.54 -6.98 -3.64
C PRO A 139 -19.85 -7.56 -3.10
N ASN A 140 -20.54 -8.31 -3.90
CA ASN A 140 -21.69 -9.12 -3.54
C ASN A 140 -21.81 -10.26 -4.54
N CYS A 141 -21.17 -11.38 -4.25
CA CYS A 141 -21.21 -12.55 -5.09
C CYS A 141 -22.54 -13.27 -4.89
N CYS A 142 -23.51 -12.96 -5.74
CA CYS A 142 -24.81 -13.58 -5.78
C CYS A 142 -25.00 -14.24 -7.14
N VAL A 143 -25.14 -15.55 -7.15
CA VAL A 143 -25.31 -16.39 -8.36
C VAL A 143 -26.66 -17.09 -8.32
N ILE A 144 -27.07 -17.69 -9.43
CA ILE A 144 -28.27 -18.51 -9.51
C ILE A 144 -27.83 -19.97 -9.65
N GLU A 145 -28.21 -20.80 -8.71
CA GLU A 145 -28.01 -22.23 -8.72
C GLU A 145 -29.37 -22.91 -8.53
N ASP A 146 -29.70 -23.89 -9.34
CA ASP A 146 -30.99 -24.61 -9.33
C ASP A 146 -32.23 -23.67 -9.27
N ASN A 147 -32.20 -22.58 -10.05
CA ASN A 147 -33.23 -21.54 -10.07
C ASN A 147 -33.41 -20.78 -8.73
N LYS A 148 -32.44 -20.82 -7.82
CA LYS A 148 -32.45 -20.11 -6.55
C LYS A 148 -31.25 -19.19 -6.47
N PRO A 149 -31.39 -17.99 -5.85
CA PRO A 149 -30.24 -17.15 -5.60
C PRO A 149 -29.40 -17.72 -4.44
N CYS A 150 -28.11 -17.90 -4.71
CA CYS A 150 -27.11 -18.35 -3.75
C CYS A 150 -26.06 -17.26 -3.55
N PHE A 151 -25.65 -17.04 -2.28
CA PHE A 151 -24.54 -16.13 -1.94
C PHE A 151 -23.31 -16.98 -1.65
N LEU A 152 -22.40 -16.98 -2.58
CA LEU A 152 -21.18 -17.79 -2.55
C LEU A 152 -19.94 -16.91 -2.40
N THR A 153 -18.81 -17.53 -2.07
CA THR A 153 -17.50 -16.89 -2.24
C THR A 153 -17.07 -16.94 -3.72
N VAL A 154 -16.11 -16.12 -4.11
CA VAL A 154 -15.51 -16.22 -5.45
C VAL A 154 -14.79 -17.55 -5.61
N SER A 155 -14.16 -18.05 -4.55
CA SER A 155 -13.53 -19.37 -4.55
C SER A 155 -14.54 -20.50 -4.75
N ASP A 156 -15.74 -20.42 -4.14
CA ASP A 156 -16.79 -21.42 -4.37
C ASP A 156 -17.30 -21.38 -5.81
N VAL A 157 -17.50 -20.20 -6.37
CA VAL A 157 -17.89 -20.05 -7.78
C VAL A 157 -16.83 -20.66 -8.71
N LEU A 158 -15.55 -20.49 -8.41
CA LEU A 158 -14.48 -21.12 -9.17
C LEU A 158 -14.55 -22.65 -9.07
N ARG A 159 -14.73 -23.21 -7.86
CA ARG A 159 -14.86 -24.66 -7.65
C ARG A 159 -16.03 -25.22 -8.49
N HIS A 160 -17.22 -24.63 -8.36
CA HIS A 160 -18.39 -25.01 -9.15
C HIS A 160 -18.15 -24.93 -10.64
N SER A 161 -17.49 -23.85 -11.12
CA SER A 161 -17.15 -23.69 -12.53
C SER A 161 -16.14 -24.74 -13.02
N THR A 162 -15.17 -25.08 -12.19
CA THR A 162 -14.14 -26.09 -12.49
C THR A 162 -14.76 -27.49 -12.57
N ASP A 163 -15.62 -27.85 -11.60
CA ASP A 163 -16.34 -29.13 -11.58
C ASP A 163 -17.29 -29.25 -12.77
N SER A 164 -18.00 -28.17 -13.12
CA SER A 164 -18.85 -28.09 -14.30
C SER A 164 -18.04 -28.29 -15.59
N THR A 165 -16.86 -27.65 -15.68
CA THR A 165 -15.95 -27.79 -16.83
C THR A 165 -15.48 -29.24 -16.97
N MET A 166 -15.09 -29.89 -15.86
CA MET A 166 -14.72 -31.32 -15.86
C MET A 166 -15.87 -32.19 -16.32
N GLY A 167 -17.12 -31.91 -15.87
CA GLY A 167 -18.31 -32.61 -16.30
C GLY A 167 -18.59 -32.44 -17.79
N LEU A 168 -18.40 -31.26 -18.33
CA LEU A 168 -18.56 -30.97 -19.76
C LEU A 168 -17.49 -31.66 -20.62
N LEU A 169 -16.23 -31.62 -20.20
CA LEU A 169 -15.13 -32.34 -20.87
C LEU A 169 -15.37 -33.87 -20.86
N ARG A 170 -15.85 -34.42 -19.74
CA ARG A 170 -16.26 -35.83 -19.68
C ARG A 170 -17.35 -36.12 -20.70
N ARG A 171 -18.37 -35.29 -20.77
CA ARG A 171 -19.47 -35.45 -21.69
C ARG A 171 -19.04 -35.38 -23.16
N GLU A 172 -18.10 -34.48 -23.46
CA GLU A 172 -17.49 -34.37 -24.82
C GLU A 172 -16.76 -35.65 -25.19
N LEU A 173 -15.93 -36.21 -24.27
CA LEU A 173 -15.22 -37.47 -24.47
C LEU A 173 -16.20 -38.67 -24.64
N GLU A 174 -17.28 -38.73 -23.85
CA GLU A 174 -18.32 -39.76 -24.00
C GLU A 174 -19.02 -39.69 -25.37
N ILE A 175 -19.36 -38.49 -25.83
CA ILE A 175 -19.93 -38.30 -27.16
C ILE A 175 -18.95 -38.76 -28.25
N ARG A 176 -17.68 -38.33 -28.14
CA ARG A 176 -16.63 -38.69 -29.09
C ARG A 176 -16.37 -40.20 -29.07
N LYS A 177 -16.39 -40.86 -27.90
CA LYS A 177 -16.30 -42.29 -27.75
C LYS A 177 -17.44 -42.99 -28.53
N SER A 178 -18.69 -42.58 -28.30
CA SER A 178 -19.87 -43.13 -28.97
C SER A 178 -19.80 -42.96 -30.48
N GLU A 179 -19.35 -41.80 -31.00
CA GLU A 179 -19.15 -41.57 -32.43
C GLU A 179 -18.11 -42.51 -33.03
N LEU A 180 -17.01 -42.74 -32.36
CA LEU A 180 -15.92 -43.61 -32.79
C LEU A 180 -16.34 -45.09 -32.72
N GLU A 181 -17.07 -45.48 -31.66
CA GLU A 181 -17.65 -46.83 -31.57
C GLU A 181 -18.63 -47.11 -32.69
N GLU A 182 -19.52 -46.18 -33.06
CA GLU A 182 -20.42 -46.29 -34.21
C GLU A 182 -19.63 -46.32 -35.53
N GLN A 183 -18.60 -45.52 -35.66
CA GLN A 183 -17.75 -45.51 -36.87
C GLN A 183 -17.00 -46.84 -37.03
N LEU A 184 -16.47 -47.39 -35.94
CA LEU A 184 -15.77 -48.66 -35.94
C LEU A 184 -16.74 -49.82 -36.21
N PHE A 185 -17.94 -49.77 -35.64
CA PHE A 185 -19.01 -50.73 -35.86
C PHE A 185 -19.42 -50.78 -37.32
N PHE A 186 -19.71 -49.59 -37.93
CA PHE A 186 -20.10 -49.54 -39.31
C PHE A 186 -18.96 -49.94 -40.26
N SER A 187 -17.69 -49.58 -39.93
CA SER A 187 -16.52 -50.01 -40.71
C SER A 187 -16.33 -51.53 -40.68
N SER A 188 -16.65 -52.16 -39.55
CA SER A 188 -16.66 -53.64 -39.39
C SER A 188 -17.74 -54.29 -40.24
N LEU A 189 -18.98 -53.73 -40.24
CA LEU A 189 -20.07 -54.22 -41.08
C LEU A 189 -19.75 -54.07 -42.60
N GLU A 190 -19.23 -52.89 -43.00
CA GLU A 190 -18.81 -52.63 -44.37
C GLU A 190 -17.73 -53.62 -44.84
N ARG A 191 -16.76 -53.88 -43.97
CA ARG A 191 -15.69 -54.83 -44.23
C ARG A 191 -16.22 -56.19 -44.46
N ILE A 192 -17.07 -56.77 -43.56
CA ILE A 192 -17.68 -58.08 -43.70
C ILE A 192 -18.51 -58.16 -44.97
N PHE A 193 -19.37 -57.16 -45.20
CA PHE A 193 -20.24 -57.10 -46.39
C PHE A 193 -19.46 -57.20 -47.69
N ILE A 194 -18.30 -56.56 -47.80
CA ILE A 194 -17.45 -56.51 -49.01
C ILE A 194 -16.54 -57.75 -49.08
N GLU A 195 -15.84 -58.14 -48.00
CA GLU A 195 -14.89 -59.26 -48.00
C GLU A 195 -15.59 -60.62 -48.21
N GLU A 196 -16.73 -60.85 -47.53
CA GLU A 196 -17.54 -62.07 -47.66
C GLU A 196 -18.41 -62.04 -48.92
N ARG A 197 -18.35 -60.92 -49.71
CA ARG A 197 -19.08 -60.76 -51.02
C ARG A 197 -20.57 -61.00 -50.87
N ILE A 198 -21.20 -60.63 -49.70
CA ILE A 198 -22.61 -60.85 -49.45
C ILE A 198 -23.50 -60.28 -50.58
N TYR A 199 -23.09 -59.18 -51.20
CA TYR A 199 -23.76 -58.56 -52.34
C TYR A 199 -23.72 -59.37 -53.63
N LYS A 200 -22.93 -60.46 -53.69
CA LYS A 200 -22.85 -61.36 -54.91
C LYS A 200 -23.56 -62.70 -54.70
N GLU A 201 -24.17 -62.91 -53.55
CA GLU A 201 -24.86 -64.17 -53.34
C GLU A 201 -26.20 -64.24 -54.14
N LYS A 202 -26.55 -65.44 -54.65
CA LYS A 202 -27.76 -65.66 -55.44
C LYS A 202 -29.03 -65.24 -54.71
N LYS A 203 -29.13 -65.40 -53.44
CA LYS A 203 -30.29 -64.96 -52.61
C LYS A 203 -30.41 -63.44 -52.57
N PHE A 204 -29.31 -62.73 -52.57
CA PHE A 204 -29.27 -61.28 -52.63
C PHE A 204 -29.73 -60.77 -54.00
N GLU A 205 -29.21 -61.32 -55.09
CA GLU A 205 -29.56 -60.93 -56.46
C GLU A 205 -31.00 -61.31 -56.83
N GLN A 206 -31.57 -62.38 -56.31
CA GLN A 206 -32.91 -62.88 -56.61
C GLN A 206 -34.02 -62.41 -55.66
N ALA A 207 -33.70 -61.63 -54.67
CA ALA A 207 -34.67 -61.10 -53.69
C ALA A 207 -35.71 -60.21 -54.39
N LYS A 208 -36.98 -60.40 -54.05
CA LYS A 208 -38.09 -59.67 -54.68
C LYS A 208 -38.51 -58.43 -53.89
N SER A 209 -38.04 -58.29 -52.66
CA SER A 209 -38.35 -57.14 -51.82
C SER A 209 -37.14 -56.71 -51.01
N GLN A 210 -37.13 -55.44 -50.62
CA GLN A 210 -36.08 -54.87 -49.71
C GLN A 210 -36.02 -55.59 -48.38
N ASP A 211 -37.17 -56.03 -47.82
CA ASP A 211 -37.28 -56.76 -46.57
C ASP A 211 -36.63 -58.14 -46.66
N GLU A 212 -36.75 -58.85 -47.81
CA GLU A 212 -36.05 -60.12 -48.00
C GLU A 212 -34.52 -59.92 -48.02
N VAL A 213 -34.05 -58.85 -48.71
CA VAL A 213 -32.61 -58.49 -48.67
C VAL A 213 -32.09 -58.16 -47.30
N VAL A 214 -32.83 -57.34 -46.53
CA VAL A 214 -32.49 -56.99 -45.18
C VAL A 214 -32.39 -58.20 -44.28
N SER A 215 -33.40 -59.09 -44.33
CA SER A 215 -33.43 -60.33 -43.53
C SER A 215 -32.28 -61.27 -43.92
N PHE A 216 -31.97 -61.36 -45.19
CA PHE A 216 -30.84 -62.15 -45.68
C PHE A 216 -29.48 -61.64 -45.18
N ILE A 217 -29.25 -60.32 -45.26
CA ILE A 217 -28.01 -59.69 -44.80
C ILE A 217 -27.90 -59.87 -43.30
N ALA A 218 -28.98 -59.62 -42.51
CA ALA A 218 -28.99 -59.82 -41.07
C ALA A 218 -28.59 -61.25 -40.71
N GLN A 219 -29.17 -62.29 -41.38
CA GLN A 219 -28.79 -63.69 -41.16
C GLN A 219 -27.30 -63.96 -41.50
N LYS A 220 -26.78 -63.32 -42.49
CA LYS A 220 -25.36 -63.49 -42.89
C LYS A 220 -24.40 -62.80 -41.95
N LEU A 221 -24.77 -61.67 -41.36
CA LEU A 221 -23.97 -60.94 -40.39
C LEU A 221 -24.02 -61.56 -38.97
N GLU A 222 -25.04 -62.31 -38.61
CA GLU A 222 -25.23 -62.91 -37.27
C GLU A 222 -24.01 -63.72 -36.78
N PRO A 223 -23.36 -64.59 -37.61
CA PRO A 223 -22.22 -65.39 -37.21
C PRO A 223 -21.00 -64.52 -36.79
N PHE A 224 -20.93 -63.27 -37.20
CA PHE A 224 -19.82 -62.36 -36.92
C PHE A 224 -19.99 -61.59 -35.61
N LYS A 225 -21.17 -61.67 -35.02
CA LYS A 225 -21.38 -61.09 -33.69
C LYS A 225 -20.53 -61.84 -32.64
N ASN A 226 -19.78 -61.12 -31.85
CA ASN A 226 -18.98 -61.62 -30.71
C ASN A 226 -17.98 -62.75 -31.05
N GLN A 227 -17.48 -62.79 -32.29
CA GLN A 227 -16.48 -63.76 -32.70
C GLN A 227 -15.18 -63.08 -33.19
N THR A 228 -14.07 -63.59 -32.70
CA THR A 228 -12.74 -63.24 -33.22
C THR A 228 -12.39 -64.20 -34.35
N PHE A 229 -12.24 -63.72 -35.56
CA PHE A 229 -11.93 -64.56 -36.70
C PHE A 229 -10.42 -64.58 -36.99
N LYS A 230 -9.86 -65.78 -37.27
CA LYS A 230 -8.52 -65.93 -37.85
C LYS A 230 -8.64 -65.75 -39.35
N VAL A 231 -8.19 -64.62 -39.84
CA VAL A 231 -8.16 -64.36 -41.31
C VAL A 231 -6.70 -64.58 -41.78
N PRO A 232 -6.50 -65.39 -42.83
CA PRO A 232 -5.18 -65.56 -43.40
C PRO A 232 -4.66 -64.20 -43.91
N SER A 233 -3.54 -63.74 -43.34
CA SER A 233 -2.87 -62.56 -43.85
C SER A 233 -2.24 -62.90 -45.22
N LYS A 234 -2.36 -61.98 -46.18
CA LYS A 234 -1.68 -62.09 -47.48
C LYS A 234 -0.18 -61.80 -47.41
N ARG A 235 0.36 -61.53 -46.23
CA ARG A 235 1.80 -61.42 -46.03
C ARG A 235 2.37 -62.84 -45.92
N THR A 236 2.92 -63.33 -47.01
CA THR A 236 3.84 -64.47 -47.02
C THR A 236 5.20 -63.95 -46.61
N ASP A 237 5.72 -64.49 -45.51
CA ASP A 237 7.15 -64.25 -45.21
C ASP A 237 8.07 -64.94 -46.25
N ALA A 238 9.37 -64.67 -46.15
CA ALA A 238 10.37 -65.19 -47.13
C ALA A 238 10.37 -66.72 -47.20
N ASP A 239 9.76 -67.42 -46.24
CA ASP A 239 9.64 -68.88 -46.13
C ASP A 239 8.31 -69.46 -46.62
N GLY A 240 7.43 -68.62 -47.25
CA GLY A 240 6.17 -69.07 -47.81
C GLY A 240 5.05 -69.41 -46.79
N LYS A 241 5.22 -69.08 -45.51
CA LYS A 241 4.19 -69.20 -44.49
C LYS A 241 3.34 -67.97 -44.44
N THR A 242 2.03 -68.15 -44.59
CA THR A 242 1.02 -67.10 -44.46
C THR A 242 0.71 -66.88 -42.99
N ASP A 243 1.07 -65.74 -42.44
CA ASP A 243 0.70 -65.37 -41.05
C ASP A 243 -0.82 -65.24 -40.97
N GLN A 244 -1.39 -65.84 -39.91
CA GLN A 244 -2.81 -65.67 -39.58
C GLN A 244 -2.97 -64.50 -38.62
N VAL A 245 -3.51 -63.39 -39.14
CA VAL A 245 -3.84 -62.19 -38.30
C VAL A 245 -5.21 -62.41 -37.69
N MET A 246 -5.29 -62.29 -36.37
CA MET A 246 -6.58 -62.25 -35.67
C MET A 246 -7.27 -60.91 -35.96
N VAL A 247 -8.42 -60.95 -36.59
CA VAL A 247 -9.27 -59.80 -36.82
C VAL A 247 -10.46 -59.85 -35.90
N GLU A 248 -10.55 -58.89 -35.05
CA GLU A 248 -11.67 -58.69 -34.17
C GLU A 248 -12.62 -57.65 -34.75
N TYR A 249 -13.88 -58.03 -34.94
CA TYR A 249 -14.94 -57.13 -35.36
C TYR A 249 -15.55 -56.47 -34.16
N ALA A 250 -15.72 -55.17 -34.20
CA ALA A 250 -16.20 -54.38 -33.06
C ALA A 250 -17.75 -54.22 -33.15
N PHE A 251 -18.45 -55.08 -32.43
CA PHE A 251 -19.92 -55.03 -32.29
C PHE A 251 -20.26 -54.62 -30.88
N HIS A 252 -20.38 -53.32 -30.63
CA HIS A 252 -20.76 -52.78 -29.31
C HIS A 252 -22.27 -52.77 -29.08
N ARG A 253 -23.07 -53.01 -30.12
CA ARG A 253 -24.52 -53.13 -30.07
C ARG A 253 -25.05 -54.10 -31.15
N ASP A 254 -26.34 -54.42 -31.07
CA ASP A 254 -27.00 -55.23 -32.09
C ASP A 254 -27.14 -54.48 -33.42
N ILE A 255 -27.10 -55.26 -34.48
CA ILE A 255 -27.28 -54.75 -35.87
C ILE A 255 -28.73 -54.41 -36.05
N THR A 256 -29.03 -53.16 -36.44
CA THR A 256 -30.38 -52.69 -36.71
C THR A 256 -30.72 -52.78 -38.19
N ARG A 257 -32.02 -52.67 -38.51
CA ARG A 257 -32.48 -52.56 -39.88
C ARG A 257 -31.82 -51.36 -40.63
N ASP A 258 -31.69 -50.26 -39.95
CA ASP A 258 -31.10 -49.02 -40.54
C ASP A 258 -29.61 -49.21 -40.86
N ASP A 259 -28.85 -49.96 -40.06
CA ASP A 259 -27.46 -50.31 -40.39
C ASP A 259 -27.38 -51.10 -41.70
N ILE A 260 -28.29 -52.07 -41.90
CA ILE A 260 -28.32 -52.87 -43.11
C ILE A 260 -28.77 -52.03 -44.33
N LEU A 261 -29.75 -51.15 -44.16
CA LEU A 261 -30.13 -50.20 -45.22
C LEU A 261 -28.95 -49.28 -45.62
N ARG A 262 -28.19 -48.82 -44.68
CA ARG A 262 -27.00 -48.03 -44.88
C ARG A 262 -25.87 -48.81 -45.62
N LEU A 263 -25.77 -50.14 -45.39
CA LEU A 263 -24.89 -51.02 -46.19
C LEU A 263 -25.33 -51.12 -47.64
N LEU A 264 -26.64 -51.13 -47.88
CA LEU A 264 -27.19 -51.17 -49.28
C LEU A 264 -26.98 -49.85 -50.09
N GLU A 265 -26.78 -48.77 -49.35
CA GLU A 265 -26.46 -47.46 -49.98
C GLU A 265 -25.01 -47.35 -50.43
N ILE A 266 -24.12 -48.32 -50.10
CA ILE A 266 -22.73 -48.32 -50.50
C ILE A 266 -22.63 -48.41 -52.04
N LYS A 267 -22.05 -47.33 -52.64
CA LYS A 267 -21.86 -47.24 -54.04
C LYS A 267 -20.92 -48.35 -54.61
N MET A 268 -21.28 -49.01 -55.69
CA MET A 268 -20.41 -50.02 -56.32
C MET A 268 -18.97 -49.55 -56.57
N GLN A 269 -18.77 -48.27 -56.90
CA GLN A 269 -17.43 -47.70 -57.02
C GLN A 269 -16.57 -47.80 -55.71
N ARG A 270 -17.20 -47.73 -54.55
CA ARG A 270 -16.53 -47.90 -53.24
C ARG A 270 -16.18 -49.35 -53.03
N ILE A 271 -17.03 -50.27 -53.40
CA ILE A 271 -16.80 -51.72 -53.34
C ILE A 271 -15.62 -52.13 -54.26
N LEU A 272 -15.60 -51.61 -55.51
CA LEU A 272 -14.55 -51.90 -56.48
C LEU A 272 -13.17 -51.30 -56.07
N LYS A 273 -13.18 -50.17 -55.38
CA LYS A 273 -12.00 -49.48 -54.94
C LYS A 273 -11.63 -49.83 -53.48
N TYR A 274 -12.30 -50.80 -52.88
CA TYR A 274 -12.03 -51.20 -51.51
C TYR A 274 -10.60 -51.68 -51.35
N ASN A 275 -9.87 -51.07 -50.46
CA ASN A 275 -8.51 -51.41 -50.12
C ASN A 275 -8.47 -51.86 -48.68
N LYS A 276 -8.19 -53.15 -48.48
CA LYS A 276 -8.15 -53.78 -47.16
C LYS A 276 -7.10 -53.11 -46.21
N ASP A 277 -5.93 -52.83 -46.74
CA ASP A 277 -4.86 -52.23 -45.92
C ASP A 277 -5.27 -50.86 -45.36
N LYS A 278 -5.93 -50.03 -46.18
CA LYS A 278 -6.48 -48.74 -45.76
C LYS A 278 -7.62 -48.87 -44.75
N ALA A 279 -8.45 -49.90 -44.89
CA ALA A 279 -9.50 -50.17 -43.93
C ALA A 279 -8.92 -50.62 -42.60
N ASP A 280 -7.88 -51.47 -42.59
CA ASP A 280 -7.15 -51.92 -41.40
C ASP A 280 -6.44 -50.73 -40.74
N GLU A 281 -5.79 -49.84 -41.48
CA GLU A 281 -5.17 -48.61 -40.92
C GLU A 281 -6.21 -47.69 -40.29
N LEU A 282 -7.38 -47.49 -40.93
CA LEU A 282 -8.45 -46.67 -40.36
C LEU A 282 -8.98 -47.27 -39.05
N MET A 283 -9.27 -48.59 -39.05
CA MET A 283 -9.77 -49.25 -37.86
C MET A 283 -8.74 -49.26 -36.74
N ALA A 284 -7.43 -49.43 -37.04
CA ALA A 284 -6.36 -49.35 -36.04
C ALA A 284 -6.27 -47.94 -35.47
N ARG A 285 -6.40 -46.89 -36.29
CA ARG A 285 -6.41 -45.50 -35.82
C ARG A 285 -7.61 -45.22 -34.91
N ILE A 286 -8.81 -45.66 -35.30
CA ILE A 286 -10.01 -45.47 -34.46
C ILE A 286 -9.84 -46.21 -33.12
N LYS A 287 -9.30 -47.45 -33.11
CA LYS A 287 -9.06 -48.20 -31.86
C LYS A 287 -8.03 -47.51 -30.97
N ALA A 288 -6.98 -46.93 -31.54
CA ALA A 288 -6.00 -46.15 -30.79
C ALA A 288 -6.64 -44.90 -30.14
N GLU A 289 -7.43 -44.14 -30.94
CA GLU A 289 -8.17 -42.98 -30.44
C GLU A 289 -9.17 -43.36 -29.34
N LEU A 290 -9.86 -44.50 -29.50
CA LEU A 290 -10.77 -45.02 -28.42
C LEU A 290 -10.00 -45.37 -27.15
N ALA A 291 -8.84 -46.00 -27.25
CA ALA A 291 -8.01 -46.33 -26.09
C ALA A 291 -7.50 -45.06 -25.38
N ASP A 292 -7.11 -44.01 -26.14
CA ASP A 292 -6.72 -42.72 -25.61
C ASP A 292 -7.88 -42.06 -24.88
N ILE A 293 -9.08 -42.08 -25.46
CA ILE A 293 -10.31 -41.52 -24.83
C ILE A 293 -10.68 -42.31 -23.56
N GLU A 294 -10.58 -43.65 -23.56
CA GLU A 294 -10.86 -44.46 -22.42
C GLU A 294 -9.87 -44.18 -21.26
N ASN A 295 -8.58 -43.99 -21.59
CA ASN A 295 -7.58 -43.55 -20.62
C ASN A 295 -7.90 -42.16 -20.08
N ASP A 296 -8.28 -41.20 -20.93
CA ASP A 296 -8.64 -39.85 -20.52
C ASP A 296 -9.90 -39.82 -19.63
N LEU A 297 -10.91 -40.66 -19.92
CA LEU A 297 -12.11 -40.82 -19.07
C LEU A 297 -11.79 -41.39 -17.69
N GLN A 298 -10.74 -42.20 -17.55
CA GLN A 298 -10.23 -42.68 -16.26
C GLN A 298 -9.44 -41.63 -15.48
N HIS A 299 -8.84 -40.65 -16.19
CA HIS A 299 -7.97 -39.63 -15.61
C HIS A 299 -8.52 -38.21 -15.85
N MET A 300 -9.82 -38.00 -15.56
CA MET A 300 -10.49 -36.73 -15.86
C MET A 300 -9.85 -35.50 -15.19
N THR A 301 -9.26 -35.67 -14.02
CA THR A 301 -8.52 -34.60 -13.34
C THR A 301 -7.37 -34.09 -14.20
N ASP A 302 -6.55 -35.00 -14.75
CA ASP A 302 -5.43 -34.64 -15.61
C ASP A 302 -5.87 -34.00 -16.92
N VAL A 303 -6.98 -34.51 -17.49
CA VAL A 303 -7.59 -33.93 -18.71
C VAL A 303 -8.01 -32.48 -18.44
N THR A 304 -8.66 -32.24 -17.29
CA THR A 304 -9.14 -30.92 -16.93
C THR A 304 -7.97 -29.96 -16.62
N ILE A 305 -6.91 -30.44 -15.96
CA ILE A 305 -5.68 -29.66 -15.75
C ILE A 305 -5.07 -29.27 -17.10
N ARG A 306 -4.89 -30.21 -18.04
CA ARG A 306 -4.36 -29.92 -19.38
C ARG A 306 -5.20 -28.88 -20.13
N TRP A 307 -6.54 -28.90 -19.92
CA TRP A 307 -7.45 -27.93 -20.51
C TRP A 307 -7.18 -26.52 -19.98
N PHE A 308 -7.06 -26.33 -18.65
CA PHE A 308 -6.76 -25.03 -18.05
C PHE A 308 -5.35 -24.55 -18.38
N GLU A 309 -4.36 -25.44 -18.45
CA GLU A 309 -3.00 -25.14 -18.91
C GLU A 309 -3.02 -24.64 -20.36
N TYR A 310 -3.76 -25.31 -21.25
CA TYR A 310 -3.93 -24.88 -22.64
C TYR A 310 -4.55 -23.47 -22.74
N ILE A 311 -5.59 -23.18 -21.95
CA ILE A 311 -6.23 -21.86 -21.92
C ILE A 311 -5.22 -20.80 -21.44
N ARG A 312 -4.54 -21.08 -20.33
CA ARG A 312 -3.52 -20.21 -19.75
C ARG A 312 -2.41 -19.90 -20.75
N ASP A 313 -1.84 -20.90 -21.36
CA ASP A 313 -0.68 -20.74 -22.25
C ASP A 313 -1.03 -20.07 -23.59
N LYS A 314 -2.25 -20.31 -24.08
CA LYS A 314 -2.72 -19.73 -25.33
C LYS A 314 -3.15 -18.28 -25.20
N TYR A 315 -3.84 -17.92 -24.11
CA TYR A 315 -4.48 -16.61 -23.96
C TYR A 315 -3.84 -15.75 -22.86
N GLY A 316 -3.09 -16.35 -21.93
CA GLY A 316 -2.58 -15.65 -20.75
C GLY A 316 -1.57 -14.55 -21.06
N LYS A 317 -0.80 -14.68 -22.16
CA LYS A 317 0.21 -13.68 -22.55
C LYS A 317 -0.38 -12.29 -22.81
N ASP A 318 -1.62 -12.23 -23.27
CA ASP A 318 -2.33 -11.00 -23.59
C ASP A 318 -3.08 -10.42 -22.38
N HIS A 319 -3.06 -11.13 -21.24
CA HIS A 319 -3.79 -10.78 -20.01
C HIS A 319 -2.90 -10.78 -18.78
N PRO A 320 -1.80 -9.99 -18.73
CA PRO A 320 -1.03 -9.83 -17.50
C PRO A 320 -1.87 -9.14 -16.45
N ARG A 321 -1.57 -9.40 -15.16
CA ARG A 321 -2.18 -8.67 -14.05
C ARG A 321 -1.87 -7.18 -14.17
N ARG A 322 -2.90 -6.33 -14.07
CA ARG A 322 -2.78 -4.87 -14.16
C ARG A 322 -2.83 -4.18 -12.81
N THR A 323 -3.60 -4.72 -11.87
CA THR A 323 -3.84 -4.09 -10.58
C THR A 323 -2.79 -4.53 -9.57
N GLU A 324 -2.15 -3.59 -8.90
CA GLU A 324 -1.13 -3.82 -7.89
C GLU A 324 -1.77 -4.04 -6.51
N ILE A 325 -1.43 -5.15 -5.83
CA ILE A 325 -1.94 -5.42 -4.48
C ILE A 325 -1.00 -4.77 -3.48
N LYS A 326 -1.53 -3.84 -2.66
CA LYS A 326 -0.80 -3.13 -1.60
C LYS A 326 -1.66 -2.98 -0.36
N SER A 327 -1.02 -2.91 0.80
CA SER A 327 -1.67 -2.39 2.00
C SER A 327 -1.64 -0.86 1.96
N PHE A 328 -2.77 -0.22 2.25
CA PHE A 328 -2.83 1.24 2.27
C PHE A 328 -2.73 1.76 3.70
N ASP A 329 -1.80 2.70 3.90
CA ASP A 329 -1.77 3.47 5.13
C ASP A 329 -3.07 4.28 5.28
N THR A 330 -3.54 4.38 6.51
CA THR A 330 -4.73 5.17 6.81
C THR A 330 -4.40 6.65 6.72
N ILE A 331 -4.90 7.33 5.68
CA ILE A 331 -4.76 8.77 5.55
C ILE A 331 -5.73 9.44 6.52
N GLU A 332 -5.19 10.10 7.54
CA GLU A 332 -5.97 10.92 8.44
C GLU A 332 -6.32 12.25 7.76
N ALA A 333 -7.57 12.41 7.33
CA ALA A 333 -8.02 13.61 6.63
C ALA A 333 -7.68 14.92 7.38
N ALA A 334 -7.64 14.89 8.70
CA ALA A 334 -7.25 16.04 9.52
C ALA A 334 -5.78 16.46 9.39
N LYS A 335 -4.88 15.55 9.03
CA LYS A 335 -3.46 15.86 8.81
C LYS A 335 -3.19 16.44 7.43
N VAL A 336 -4.05 16.12 6.47
CA VAL A 336 -3.87 16.43 5.05
C VAL A 336 -4.59 17.72 4.65
N VAL A 337 -5.73 18.03 5.33
CA VAL A 337 -6.46 19.29 5.10
C VAL A 337 -5.62 20.46 5.55
N GLU A 338 -5.49 21.42 4.65
CA GLU A 338 -4.84 22.69 4.98
C GLU A 338 -5.74 23.59 5.80
N ALA A 339 -5.17 24.22 6.84
CA ALA A 339 -5.81 25.20 7.69
C ALA A 339 -6.05 26.51 6.90
N ASN A 340 -7.12 26.57 6.14
CA ASN A 340 -7.47 27.69 5.25
C ASN A 340 -8.40 28.74 5.89
N GLN A 341 -8.86 28.46 7.10
CA GLN A 341 -9.74 29.36 7.86
C GLN A 341 -9.03 29.90 9.10
N LYS A 342 -9.51 31.02 9.62
CA LYS A 342 -8.97 31.64 10.83
C LYS A 342 -10.00 31.53 11.96
N LEU A 343 -9.59 30.89 13.06
CA LEU A 343 -10.41 30.78 14.26
C LEU A 343 -10.25 32.02 15.13
N TYR A 344 -11.36 32.56 15.59
CA TYR A 344 -11.42 33.74 16.47
C TYR A 344 -12.18 33.41 17.75
N ILE A 345 -11.96 34.21 18.79
CA ILE A 345 -12.59 34.04 20.09
C ILE A 345 -13.10 35.38 20.63
N ASN A 346 -14.35 35.38 21.12
CA ASN A 346 -14.91 36.44 21.96
C ASN A 346 -15.01 35.94 23.40
N ARG A 347 -13.99 36.24 24.21
CA ARG A 347 -13.93 35.79 25.62
C ARG A 347 -15.00 36.39 26.52
N GLN A 348 -15.49 37.59 26.19
CA GLN A 348 -16.51 38.31 27.01
C GLN A 348 -17.91 37.69 26.81
N GLU A 349 -18.24 37.46 25.59
CA GLU A 349 -19.55 36.89 25.24
C GLU A 349 -19.58 35.36 25.26
N GLY A 350 -18.43 34.71 25.18
CA GLY A 350 -18.29 33.24 25.22
C GLY A 350 -18.52 32.57 23.89
N PHE A 351 -18.16 33.22 22.76
CA PHE A 351 -18.26 32.68 21.42
C PHE A 351 -16.88 32.38 20.84
N ILE A 352 -16.82 31.33 20.00
CA ILE A 352 -15.72 31.05 19.10
C ILE A 352 -16.25 30.83 17.70
N GLY A 353 -15.41 31.01 16.68
CA GLY A 353 -15.81 30.71 15.27
C GLY A 353 -14.97 31.45 14.25
N THR A 354 -15.13 31.04 12.99
CA THR A 354 -14.42 31.60 11.85
C THR A 354 -15.05 32.90 11.31
N GLY A 355 -16.31 33.13 11.61
CA GLY A 355 -17.03 34.35 11.27
C GLY A 355 -16.77 35.57 12.16
N LEU A 356 -16.08 35.40 13.30
CA LEU A 356 -15.82 36.44 14.30
C LEU A 356 -14.59 37.32 13.98
N LYS A 357 -14.49 37.84 12.76
CA LYS A 357 -13.26 38.50 12.22
C LYS A 357 -12.85 39.78 12.96
N LYS A 358 -13.70 40.34 13.85
CA LYS A 358 -13.39 41.51 14.68
C LYS A 358 -12.89 41.19 16.06
N ASP A 359 -12.89 39.90 16.43
CA ASP A 359 -12.48 39.42 17.76
C ASP A 359 -11.03 38.92 17.77
N GLU A 360 -10.56 38.38 18.90
CA GLU A 360 -9.21 37.90 19.09
C GLU A 360 -8.91 36.69 18.17
N PHE A 361 -7.88 36.78 17.33
CA PHE A 361 -7.39 35.66 16.52
C PHE A 361 -6.75 34.60 17.41
N VAL A 362 -7.08 33.34 17.19
CA VAL A 362 -6.53 32.18 17.95
C VAL A 362 -5.50 31.42 17.11
N CYS A 363 -5.91 30.85 16.02
CA CYS A 363 -5.07 30.03 15.13
C CYS A 363 -5.75 29.82 13.78
N ASN A 364 -5.01 29.25 12.83
CA ASN A 364 -5.61 28.74 11.60
C ASN A 364 -6.25 27.37 11.87
N CYS A 365 -7.35 27.08 11.20
CA CYS A 365 -8.08 25.82 11.28
C CYS A 365 -8.69 25.44 9.93
N SER A 366 -9.23 24.26 9.83
CA SER A 366 -10.00 23.77 8.69
C SER A 366 -11.46 23.52 9.07
N ASP A 367 -12.33 23.36 8.08
CA ASP A 367 -13.77 23.07 8.24
C ASP A 367 -14.08 21.70 8.86
N ILE A 368 -13.08 20.83 8.97
CA ILE A 368 -13.21 19.48 9.57
C ILE A 368 -12.60 19.39 10.97
N ASP A 369 -11.94 20.45 11.45
CA ASP A 369 -11.26 20.43 12.73
C ASP A 369 -12.22 20.38 13.92
N ASP A 370 -11.79 19.68 14.94
CA ASP A 370 -12.37 19.74 16.27
C ASP A 370 -11.64 20.80 17.09
N ILE A 371 -12.37 21.59 17.88
CA ILE A 371 -11.82 22.67 18.68
C ILE A 371 -11.96 22.31 20.16
N ILE A 372 -10.84 22.29 20.90
CA ILE A 372 -10.86 22.13 22.36
C ILE A 372 -10.90 23.48 23.05
N VAL A 373 -11.75 23.59 24.06
CA VAL A 373 -11.97 24.82 24.84
C VAL A 373 -11.85 24.53 26.32
N PHE A 374 -10.93 25.23 27.01
CA PHE A 374 -10.77 25.18 28.47
C PHE A 374 -11.36 26.43 29.15
N PHE A 375 -11.94 26.23 30.32
CA PHE A 375 -12.58 27.30 31.10
C PHE A 375 -11.87 27.50 32.44
N LYS A 376 -12.05 28.69 33.03
CA LYS A 376 -11.42 29.07 34.33
C LYS A 376 -11.88 28.21 35.54
N ASP A 377 -13.03 27.57 35.45
CA ASP A 377 -13.58 26.67 36.46
C ASP A 377 -12.98 25.25 36.43
N GLY A 378 -12.13 24.96 35.42
CA GLY A 378 -11.49 23.67 35.24
C GLY A 378 -12.23 22.75 34.25
N LYS A 379 -13.39 23.16 33.81
CA LYS A 379 -14.08 22.40 32.75
C LYS A 379 -13.43 22.61 31.40
N TYR A 380 -13.60 21.63 30.53
CA TYR A 380 -13.22 21.73 29.13
C TYR A 380 -14.10 20.84 28.26
N LYS A 381 -14.25 21.19 27.01
CA LYS A 381 -15.08 20.46 26.04
C LYS A 381 -14.51 20.58 24.64
N MET A 382 -14.97 19.68 23.77
CA MET A 382 -14.67 19.70 22.35
C MET A 382 -15.92 20.08 21.56
N VAL A 383 -15.77 20.97 20.59
CA VAL A 383 -16.83 21.39 19.67
C VAL A 383 -16.33 21.31 18.23
N LYS A 384 -17.25 21.17 17.29
CA LYS A 384 -16.91 21.26 15.87
C LYS A 384 -16.64 22.71 15.47
N GLU A 385 -15.78 22.88 14.46
CA GLU A 385 -15.64 24.18 13.81
C GLU A 385 -17.01 24.67 13.30
N ALA A 386 -17.25 25.99 13.42
CA ALA A 386 -18.44 26.66 12.92
C ALA A 386 -18.17 28.17 12.77
N ASP A 387 -18.98 28.87 11.97
CA ASP A 387 -18.85 30.31 11.79
C ASP A 387 -19.00 31.09 13.12
N LYS A 388 -19.90 30.66 13.98
CA LYS A 388 -20.13 31.23 15.32
C LYS A 388 -20.83 30.21 16.22
N ILE A 389 -20.16 29.80 17.32
CA ILE A 389 -20.75 28.88 18.29
C ILE A 389 -20.55 29.42 19.72
N PHE A 390 -21.62 29.35 20.52
CA PHE A 390 -21.55 29.68 21.95
C PHE A 390 -20.98 28.49 22.72
N VAL A 391 -19.82 28.69 23.35
CA VAL A 391 -19.15 27.65 24.14
C VAL A 391 -19.26 27.88 25.66
N GLY A 392 -19.57 29.08 26.08
CA GLY A 392 -19.65 29.45 27.51
C GLY A 392 -18.70 30.59 27.85
N LYS A 393 -19.00 31.26 28.97
CA LYS A 393 -18.16 32.37 29.47
C LYS A 393 -16.91 31.86 30.24
N ASN A 394 -16.00 32.81 30.52
CA ASN A 394 -14.73 32.50 31.23
C ASN A 394 -13.81 31.54 30.49
N ILE A 395 -13.72 31.63 29.17
CA ILE A 395 -12.83 30.85 28.35
C ILE A 395 -11.38 31.18 28.74
N LEU A 396 -10.60 30.13 29.00
CA LEU A 396 -9.19 30.22 29.40
C LEU A 396 -8.27 30.00 28.18
N HIS A 397 -8.51 28.91 27.43
CA HIS A 397 -7.70 28.53 26.29
C HIS A 397 -8.56 27.88 25.19
N VAL A 398 -8.20 28.11 23.93
CA VAL A 398 -8.82 27.52 22.74
C VAL A 398 -7.74 27.14 21.77
N GLN A 399 -7.84 25.94 21.20
CA GLN A 399 -6.94 25.48 20.13
C GLN A 399 -7.62 24.40 19.28
N VAL A 400 -7.04 24.10 18.12
CA VAL A 400 -7.40 22.92 17.32
C VAL A 400 -7.04 21.67 18.10
N PHE A 401 -7.98 20.73 18.22
CA PHE A 401 -7.77 19.46 18.90
C PHE A 401 -7.21 18.42 17.91
N LYS A 402 -6.06 17.84 18.26
CA LYS A 402 -5.47 16.74 17.51
C LYS A 402 -5.74 15.42 18.24
N ARG A 403 -6.45 14.50 17.59
CA ARG A 403 -6.74 13.17 18.15
C ARG A 403 -5.44 12.37 18.28
N ASN A 404 -5.34 11.57 19.34
CA ASN A 404 -4.18 10.73 19.67
C ASN A 404 -2.87 11.52 19.89
N ASP A 405 -2.94 12.84 20.06
CA ASP A 405 -1.79 13.66 20.38
C ASP A 405 -1.42 13.48 21.87
N LYS A 406 -0.30 12.80 22.11
CA LYS A 406 0.30 12.62 23.44
C LYS A 406 1.41 13.65 23.73
N ARG A 407 1.76 14.50 22.75
CA ARG A 407 2.85 15.47 22.89
C ARG A 407 2.39 16.83 23.38
N THR A 408 1.15 17.22 23.13
CA THR A 408 0.58 18.44 23.69
C THR A 408 0.25 18.24 25.17
N ILE A 409 1.11 18.77 26.03
CA ILE A 409 0.99 18.67 27.49
C ILE A 409 0.39 19.96 28.07
N TYR A 410 -0.65 19.81 28.88
CA TYR A 410 -1.26 20.90 29.62
C TYR A 410 -0.65 20.98 31.04
N ASN A 411 0.03 22.09 31.33
CA ASN A 411 0.56 22.38 32.61
C ASN A 411 -0.44 23.24 33.41
N VAL A 412 -0.90 22.77 34.54
CA VAL A 412 -2.02 23.38 35.27
C VAL A 412 -1.73 23.50 36.75
N VAL A 413 -2.00 24.70 37.34
CA VAL A 413 -2.16 24.88 38.77
C VAL A 413 -3.59 25.31 39.05
N TYR A 414 -4.28 24.58 39.91
CA TYR A 414 -5.66 24.86 40.25
C TYR A 414 -5.89 24.87 41.77
N ARG A 415 -6.90 25.59 42.20
CA ARG A 415 -7.41 25.58 43.58
C ARG A 415 -8.64 24.68 43.63
N ASP A 416 -8.65 23.75 44.56
CA ASP A 416 -9.70 22.76 44.78
C ASP A 416 -10.78 23.32 45.74
N GLY A 417 -11.89 23.83 45.18
CA GLY A 417 -12.96 24.46 45.92
C GLY A 417 -12.69 25.89 46.36
N ARG A 418 -13.66 26.52 47.04
CA ARG A 418 -13.52 27.86 47.57
C ARG A 418 -12.59 27.83 48.84
N GLY A 419 -11.44 28.51 48.77
CA GLY A 419 -10.47 28.54 49.87
C GLY A 419 -9.70 27.22 50.09
N GLY A 420 -9.81 26.26 49.17
CA GLY A 420 -9.13 24.98 49.25
C GLY A 420 -7.66 25.04 48.88
N ALA A 421 -6.99 23.90 48.96
CA ALA A 421 -5.58 23.77 48.63
C ALA A 421 -5.33 23.91 47.12
N CYS A 422 -4.11 24.36 46.78
CA CYS A 422 -3.67 24.47 45.40
C CYS A 422 -2.84 23.24 45.00
N PHE A 423 -3.14 22.69 43.80
CA PHE A 423 -2.48 21.53 43.23
C PHE A 423 -1.86 21.89 41.91
N ILE A 424 -0.75 21.24 41.56
CA ILE A 424 -0.03 21.32 40.28
C ILE A 424 -0.05 19.98 39.61
N LYS A 425 -0.31 19.97 38.29
CA LYS A 425 -0.30 18.75 37.48
C LYS A 425 0.05 19.00 36.04
N ARG A 426 0.45 17.94 35.35
CA ARG A 426 0.66 17.86 33.91
C ARG A 426 -0.18 16.71 33.37
N PHE A 427 -0.83 16.94 32.21
CA PHE A 427 -1.60 15.90 31.56
C PHE A 427 -1.75 16.20 30.05
N PHE A 428 -2.09 15.16 29.28
CA PHE A 428 -2.48 15.28 27.87
C PHE A 428 -3.91 14.80 27.65
N VAL A 429 -4.48 15.11 26.50
CA VAL A 429 -5.86 14.73 26.15
C VAL A 429 -5.86 14.03 24.81
N PRO A 430 -5.77 12.68 24.74
CA PRO A 430 -5.67 11.97 23.47
C PRO A 430 -7.00 11.85 22.75
N THR A 431 -8.09 11.67 23.49
CA THR A 431 -9.44 11.45 22.92
C THR A 431 -10.49 12.19 23.69
N MET A 432 -11.51 12.70 22.95
CA MET A 432 -12.70 13.36 23.50
C MET A 432 -13.92 13.08 22.63
N THR A 433 -15.10 13.14 23.26
CA THR A 433 -16.39 13.11 22.57
C THR A 433 -16.90 14.54 22.37
N VAL A 434 -17.35 14.87 21.14
CA VAL A 434 -17.90 16.19 20.82
C VAL A 434 -19.09 16.50 21.70
N GLY A 435 -19.14 17.70 22.26
CA GLY A 435 -20.24 18.19 23.08
C GLY A 435 -20.28 17.69 24.53
N LYS A 436 -19.43 16.73 24.94
CA LYS A 436 -19.34 16.26 26.32
C LYS A 436 -18.44 17.19 27.12
N ASP A 437 -18.88 17.58 28.32
CA ASP A 437 -18.07 18.34 29.28
C ASP A 437 -17.17 17.41 30.08
N TYR A 438 -15.91 17.80 30.23
CA TYR A 438 -14.90 17.15 31.04
C TYR A 438 -14.39 18.12 32.11
N ASP A 439 -13.75 17.63 33.17
CA ASP A 439 -13.18 18.44 34.22
C ASP A 439 -11.72 18.04 34.48
N CYS A 440 -10.82 19.01 34.45
CA CYS A 440 -9.41 18.81 34.78
C CYS A 440 -9.10 19.10 36.25
N THR A 441 -10.07 19.40 37.11
CA THR A 441 -9.94 19.50 38.58
C THR A 441 -10.52 18.24 39.25
N GLN A 442 -10.87 18.31 40.52
CA GLN A 442 -11.56 17.22 41.22
C GLN A 442 -13.11 17.37 41.20
N GLY A 443 -13.62 18.33 40.45
CA GLY A 443 -15.07 18.61 40.40
C GLY A 443 -15.64 19.28 41.66
N THR A 444 -14.81 19.67 42.60
CA THR A 444 -15.26 20.35 43.84
C THR A 444 -15.86 21.72 43.48
N PRO A 445 -17.09 22.04 43.94
CA PRO A 445 -17.72 23.31 43.61
C PRO A 445 -16.86 24.51 44.04
N GLY A 446 -16.63 25.43 43.08
CA GLY A 446 -15.79 26.60 43.29
C GLY A 446 -14.32 26.40 43.04
N SER A 447 -13.93 25.27 42.48
CA SER A 447 -12.59 25.05 41.93
C SER A 447 -12.27 26.06 40.83
N ARG A 448 -11.00 26.45 40.71
CA ARG A 448 -10.57 27.45 39.72
C ARG A 448 -9.13 27.19 39.28
N ILE A 449 -8.87 27.29 38.00
CA ILE A 449 -7.53 27.29 37.44
C ILE A 449 -6.87 28.63 37.73
N LEU A 450 -5.66 28.58 38.29
CA LEU A 450 -4.84 29.73 38.64
C LEU A 450 -3.69 29.96 37.65
N TYR A 451 -3.21 28.90 37.02
CA TYR A 451 -2.19 28.91 35.99
C TYR A 451 -2.48 27.81 34.95
N PHE A 452 -2.26 28.14 33.69
CA PHE A 452 -2.50 27.20 32.59
C PHE A 452 -1.59 27.53 31.40
N THR A 453 -0.91 26.51 30.89
CA THR A 453 -0.23 26.57 29.59
C THR A 453 -0.50 25.30 28.78
N ALA A 454 -0.53 25.44 27.47
CA ALA A 454 -0.60 24.33 26.52
C ALA A 454 0.76 24.24 25.79
N ASN A 455 1.44 23.11 25.96
CA ASN A 455 2.82 22.93 25.54
C ASN A 455 2.90 21.85 24.45
N PRO A 456 3.04 22.21 23.15
CA PRO A 456 2.92 21.27 22.02
C PRO A 456 3.97 20.16 21.96
N ASN A 457 5.06 20.33 22.67
CA ASN A 457 6.14 19.35 22.77
C ASN A 457 6.51 19.00 24.22
N GLY A 458 5.56 19.16 25.16
CA GLY A 458 5.78 18.81 26.56
C GLY A 458 6.79 19.68 27.28
N GLU A 459 6.91 20.94 26.90
CA GLU A 459 7.78 21.91 27.55
C GLU A 459 7.37 22.09 29.03
N ALA A 460 8.36 22.20 29.91
CA ALA A 460 8.17 22.30 31.33
C ALA A 460 8.76 23.61 31.85
N GLU A 461 7.90 24.58 32.02
CA GLU A 461 8.30 25.88 32.56
C GLU A 461 8.44 25.89 34.08
N VAL A 462 9.22 26.87 34.60
CA VAL A 462 9.34 27.18 36.03
C VAL A 462 8.42 28.34 36.34
N ILE A 463 7.59 28.16 37.39
CA ILE A 463 6.64 29.17 37.85
C ILE A 463 6.97 29.69 39.27
N LYS A 464 6.62 30.95 39.49
CA LYS A 464 6.67 31.59 40.77
C LYS A 464 5.26 31.79 41.33
N VAL A 465 4.94 31.09 42.40
CA VAL A 465 3.68 31.19 43.14
C VAL A 465 3.87 32.18 44.27
N THR A 466 3.13 33.30 44.24
CA THR A 466 3.14 34.31 45.29
C THR A 466 1.92 34.09 46.18
N LEU A 467 2.11 33.94 47.46
CA LEU A 467 1.05 33.75 48.46
C LEU A 467 0.50 35.10 48.94
N GLU A 468 -0.74 35.09 49.42
CA GLU A 468 -1.29 36.24 50.10
C GLU A 468 -0.48 36.49 51.41
N ALA A 469 -0.19 37.78 51.68
CA ALA A 469 0.59 38.17 52.86
C ALA A 469 -0.14 37.78 54.16
N ASN A 470 0.52 36.97 54.97
CA ASN A 470 0.03 36.56 56.26
C ASN A 470 1.20 36.62 57.30
N PRO A 471 1.04 37.25 58.48
CA PRO A 471 2.11 37.37 59.47
C PRO A 471 2.75 36.02 59.91
N ARG A 472 2.05 34.91 59.72
CA ARG A 472 2.54 33.57 60.08
C ARG A 472 3.35 32.88 58.98
N LEU A 473 3.47 33.50 57.75
CA LEU A 473 4.19 32.93 56.64
C LEU A 473 5.69 33.28 56.69
N LYS A 474 6.55 32.27 56.73
CA LYS A 474 8.02 32.44 56.67
C LYS A 474 8.53 32.75 55.25
N LYS A 475 7.81 32.29 54.20
CA LYS A 475 8.13 32.51 52.80
C LYS A 475 6.87 32.91 52.04
N ILE A 476 6.93 34.02 51.29
CA ILE A 476 5.80 34.56 50.51
C ILE A 476 5.78 33.97 49.11
N PHE A 477 6.85 33.39 48.60
CA PHE A 477 6.91 32.78 47.28
C PHE A 477 7.35 31.33 47.33
N ILE A 478 6.81 30.54 46.46
CA ILE A 478 7.14 29.15 46.21
C ILE A 478 7.50 29.06 44.72
N GLU A 479 8.65 28.51 44.38
CA GLU A 479 9.00 28.16 42.99
C GLU A 479 8.63 26.72 42.77
N LYS A 480 8.07 26.45 41.60
CA LYS A 480 7.72 25.11 41.12
C LYS A 480 8.19 24.94 39.70
N ASP A 481 8.91 23.85 39.46
CA ASP A 481 9.34 23.41 38.16
C ASP A 481 8.39 22.31 37.67
N PHE A 482 7.84 22.49 36.50
CA PHE A 482 6.96 21.48 35.90
C PHE A 482 7.74 20.25 35.45
N SER A 483 9.06 20.31 35.22
CA SER A 483 9.87 19.14 34.88
C SER A 483 9.90 18.08 35.99
N GLU A 484 9.76 18.51 37.26
CA GLU A 484 9.67 17.62 38.41
C GLU A 484 8.27 16.96 38.55
N ILE A 485 7.29 17.37 37.75
CA ILE A 485 5.91 16.91 37.82
C ILE A 485 5.68 15.88 36.75
N GLY A 486 5.48 14.62 37.11
CA GLY A 486 5.17 13.55 36.19
C GLY A 486 3.86 13.80 35.45
N ILE A 487 3.84 13.47 34.14
CA ILE A 487 2.64 13.53 33.31
C ILE A 487 1.71 12.39 33.72
N LYS A 488 0.46 12.71 34.08
CA LYS A 488 -0.54 11.75 34.58
C LYS A 488 -1.86 11.90 33.79
N GLY A 489 -2.79 10.98 33.99
CA GLY A 489 -4.12 11.05 33.40
C GLY A 489 -4.87 12.35 33.79
N ARG A 490 -5.74 12.82 32.88
CA ARG A 490 -6.50 14.07 33.03
C ARG A 490 -7.33 14.20 34.31
N THR A 491 -7.75 13.08 34.90
CA THR A 491 -8.54 13.03 36.14
C THR A 491 -7.67 13.02 37.42
N SER A 492 -6.35 12.97 37.31
CA SER A 492 -5.45 12.95 38.48
C SER A 492 -5.56 14.24 39.27
N LYS A 493 -5.42 14.15 40.61
CA LYS A 493 -5.46 15.30 41.50
C LYS A 493 -4.23 16.21 41.36
N GLY A 494 -3.09 15.64 41.04
CA GLY A 494 -1.81 16.35 40.99
C GLY A 494 -1.12 16.44 42.36
N ASN A 495 0.01 17.15 42.39
CA ASN A 495 0.84 17.33 43.57
C ASN A 495 0.44 18.58 44.32
N LEU A 496 0.48 18.55 45.64
CA LEU A 496 0.16 19.70 46.52
C LEU A 496 1.21 20.80 46.34
N VAL A 497 0.76 22.02 46.01
CA VAL A 497 1.62 23.22 46.00
C VAL A 497 1.59 23.92 47.36
N THR A 498 0.38 24.27 47.79
CA THR A 498 0.18 24.99 49.07
C THR A 498 -1.27 24.87 49.57
N ARG A 499 -1.46 24.97 50.86
CA ARG A 499 -2.77 25.14 51.51
C ARG A 499 -3.09 26.60 51.79
N ASN A 500 -2.12 27.51 51.57
CA ASN A 500 -2.31 28.94 51.82
C ASN A 500 -2.92 29.62 50.59
N PRO A 501 -3.67 30.70 50.77
CA PRO A 501 -4.23 31.46 49.64
C PRO A 501 -3.12 31.97 48.71
N VAL A 502 -3.35 31.81 47.42
CA VAL A 502 -2.45 32.25 46.37
C VAL A 502 -2.92 33.59 45.82
N HIS A 503 -2.02 34.58 45.89
CA HIS A 503 -2.28 35.91 45.34
C HIS A 503 -2.08 35.92 43.79
N ARG A 504 -0.92 35.39 43.33
CA ARG A 504 -0.56 35.40 41.90
C ARG A 504 0.39 34.25 41.58
N ILE A 505 0.23 33.72 40.34
CA ILE A 505 1.21 32.81 39.72
C ILE A 505 1.75 33.47 38.46
N GLY A 506 3.06 33.51 38.31
CA GLY A 506 3.73 34.04 37.11
C GLY A 506 4.78 33.07 36.58
N LEU A 507 5.00 33.13 35.27
CA LEU A 507 6.11 32.44 34.64
C LEU A 507 7.43 33.03 35.13
N LYS A 508 8.38 32.17 35.54
CA LYS A 508 9.75 32.56 35.92
C LYS A 508 10.73 32.32 34.76
N SER A 509 10.69 31.15 34.17
CA SER A 509 11.48 30.80 32.98
C SER A 509 10.77 29.76 32.14
N HIS A 510 11.00 29.81 30.83
CA HIS A 510 10.64 28.74 29.95
C HIS A 510 11.53 27.52 30.22
N GLY A 511 11.00 26.34 30.06
CA GLY A 511 11.72 25.09 30.21
C GLY A 511 11.81 24.31 28.93
N HIS A 512 12.53 23.23 28.99
CA HIS A 512 12.72 22.31 27.83
C HIS A 512 11.64 21.24 27.81
N SER A 513 11.57 20.49 26.70
CA SER A 513 10.70 19.33 26.57
C SER A 513 11.11 18.21 27.55
N THR A 514 10.13 17.57 28.17
CA THR A 514 10.34 16.40 29.05
C THR A 514 9.97 15.10 28.34
N LEU A 515 9.63 15.16 27.04
CA LEU A 515 9.23 14.01 26.22
C LEU A 515 10.45 13.46 25.46
N GLY A 516 10.37 12.21 25.06
CA GLY A 516 11.35 11.58 24.17
C GLY A 516 11.48 12.30 22.81
N GLY A 517 12.43 11.87 22.01
CA GLY A 517 12.74 12.47 20.73
C GLY A 517 11.53 12.63 19.80
N ARG A 518 11.65 13.54 18.86
CA ARG A 518 10.64 13.83 17.86
C ARG A 518 11.19 13.55 16.47
N LYS A 519 10.51 12.72 15.68
CA LYS A 519 10.86 12.50 14.29
C LYS A 519 10.59 13.77 13.48
N VAL A 520 11.54 14.13 12.64
CA VAL A 520 11.51 15.34 11.79
C VAL A 520 11.75 14.94 10.35
N TRP A 521 10.92 15.44 9.44
CA TRP A 521 11.04 15.26 7.99
C TRP A 521 11.31 16.60 7.31
N TYR A 522 12.02 16.54 6.19
CA TYR A 522 12.25 17.67 5.32
C TYR A 522 11.52 17.47 4.00
N ASP A 523 10.67 18.41 3.67
CA ASP A 523 9.95 18.48 2.40
C ASP A 523 10.64 19.47 1.46
N ALA A 524 11.30 18.93 0.43
CA ALA A 524 12.05 19.71 -0.55
C ALA A 524 11.16 20.52 -1.51
N ASP A 525 9.86 20.19 -1.62
CA ASP A 525 8.94 20.92 -2.52
C ASP A 525 8.58 22.30 -1.96
N VAL A 526 8.60 22.42 -0.65
CA VAL A 526 8.27 23.65 0.08
C VAL A 526 9.42 24.21 0.90
N ASN A 527 10.59 23.54 0.90
CA ASN A 527 11.79 23.89 1.67
C ASN A 527 11.51 24.09 3.15
N ARG A 528 10.75 23.15 3.75
CA ARG A 528 10.35 23.22 5.16
C ARG A 528 10.45 21.88 5.86
N LEU A 529 10.58 21.95 7.18
CA LEU A 529 10.45 20.81 8.06
C LEU A 529 8.96 20.51 8.34
N ASN A 530 8.68 19.26 8.65
CA ASN A 530 7.37 18.84 9.13
C ASN A 530 7.51 17.66 10.10
N TYR A 531 6.40 17.35 10.79
CA TYR A 531 6.27 16.24 11.72
C TYR A 531 5.20 15.23 11.24
N ASP A 532 4.72 15.41 10.00
CA ASP A 532 3.57 14.71 9.44
C ASP A 532 3.97 13.63 8.41
N GLU A 533 5.24 13.19 8.44
CA GLU A 533 5.81 12.11 7.61
C GLU A 533 5.85 12.43 6.10
N HIS A 534 5.97 13.72 5.72
CA HIS A 534 6.11 14.14 4.34
C HIS A 534 7.55 14.46 3.96
N GLY A 535 8.03 13.92 2.84
CA GLY A 535 9.38 14.11 2.35
C GLY A 535 10.39 13.16 3.00
N ARG A 536 11.64 13.60 3.16
CA ARG A 536 12.75 12.79 3.66
C ARG A 536 12.86 12.85 5.18
N LEU A 537 12.89 11.71 5.86
CA LEU A 537 13.16 11.62 7.29
C LEU A 537 14.60 12.06 7.59
N LEU A 538 14.78 13.05 8.46
CA LEU A 538 16.07 13.51 8.95
C LEU A 538 16.54 12.77 10.21
N GLY A 539 15.64 12.11 10.91
CA GLY A 539 15.91 11.37 12.14
C GLY A 539 15.05 11.80 13.33
N GLU A 540 15.41 11.31 14.51
CA GLU A 540 14.78 11.66 15.77
C GLU A 540 15.57 12.77 16.45
N PHE A 541 14.89 13.85 16.86
CA PHE A 541 15.47 15.07 17.44
C PHE A 541 15.03 15.26 18.88
N TYR A 542 15.99 15.64 19.73
CA TYR A 542 15.82 16.04 21.13
C TYR A 542 16.06 17.55 21.25
N ASP A 543 15.78 18.13 22.40
CA ASP A 543 15.76 19.59 22.61
C ASP A 543 17.01 20.35 22.14
N ASP A 544 18.19 19.78 22.34
CA ASP A 544 19.48 20.40 22.00
C ASP A 544 19.96 20.05 20.59
N ASP A 545 19.22 19.24 19.85
CA ASP A 545 19.58 18.86 18.49
C ASP A 545 19.37 20.02 17.52
N ALA A 546 20.21 20.07 16.51
CA ALA A 546 20.15 21.05 15.44
C ALA A 546 20.12 20.38 14.07
N ILE A 547 19.67 21.13 13.09
CA ILE A 547 19.74 20.80 11.68
C ILE A 547 21.02 21.42 11.11
N LEU A 548 21.81 20.63 10.38
CA LEU A 548 22.90 21.09 9.56
C LEU A 548 22.38 21.39 8.16
N VAL A 549 22.66 22.56 7.66
CA VAL A 549 22.37 22.97 6.27
C VAL A 549 23.67 23.33 5.58
N VAL A 550 23.95 22.68 4.45
CA VAL A 550 25.08 22.97 3.58
C VAL A 550 24.54 23.43 2.24
N LEU A 551 24.99 24.59 1.77
CA LEU A 551 24.54 25.20 0.54
C LEU A 551 25.51 24.92 -0.63
N ASP A 552 25.03 25.10 -1.86
CA ASP A 552 25.82 24.87 -3.06
C ASP A 552 26.99 25.88 -3.24
N ASP A 553 26.89 27.05 -2.60
CA ASP A 553 27.94 28.07 -2.55
C ASP A 553 29.08 27.74 -1.58
N ALA A 554 29.11 26.51 -1.06
CA ALA A 554 30.05 26.02 -0.08
C ALA A 554 30.04 26.78 1.26
N THR A 555 28.87 27.28 1.65
CA THR A 555 28.61 27.78 3.00
C THR A 555 27.76 26.76 3.78
N TYR A 556 27.80 26.82 5.09
CA TYR A 556 26.97 26.03 5.96
C TYR A 556 26.52 26.81 7.18
N TYR A 557 25.44 26.37 7.81
CA TYR A 557 24.96 26.85 9.08
C TYR A 557 24.15 25.79 9.82
N THR A 558 23.84 26.03 11.09
CA THR A 558 22.94 25.21 11.87
C THR A 558 21.70 25.97 12.28
N SER A 559 20.54 25.31 12.26
CA SER A 559 19.25 25.85 12.68
C SER A 559 18.57 24.95 13.72
N SER A 560 17.57 25.48 14.39
CA SER A 560 16.64 24.65 15.17
C SER A 560 15.75 23.81 14.22
N PHE A 561 15.16 22.75 14.74
CA PHE A 561 14.20 21.92 13.98
C PHE A 561 12.75 22.42 14.04
N ASP A 562 12.55 23.75 14.09
CA ASP A 562 11.22 24.37 14.08
C ASP A 562 10.60 24.28 12.67
N VAL A 563 9.36 23.80 12.57
CA VAL A 563 8.60 23.70 11.31
C VAL A 563 8.31 25.05 10.64
N ASN A 564 8.45 26.15 11.36
CA ASN A 564 8.32 27.50 10.81
C ASN A 564 9.57 27.96 10.04
N ASN A 565 10.70 27.25 10.18
CA ASN A 565 11.90 27.55 9.42
C ASN A 565 11.63 27.30 7.93
N HIS A 566 12.07 28.27 7.13
CA HIS A 566 12.10 28.17 5.68
C HIS A 566 13.55 28.17 5.24
N TYR A 567 13.90 27.21 4.41
CA TYR A 567 15.26 27.00 3.93
C TYR A 567 15.41 27.51 2.48
N GLU A 568 16.64 27.70 2.06
CA GLU A 568 17.00 28.19 0.74
C GLU A 568 16.77 27.13 -0.35
N ASP A 569 16.64 27.57 -1.62
CA ASP A 569 16.44 26.66 -2.77
C ASP A 569 17.74 25.94 -3.18
N ASN A 570 18.91 26.45 -2.79
CA ASN A 570 20.24 25.95 -3.16
C ASN A 570 20.87 25.06 -2.07
N ILE A 571 20.04 24.23 -1.41
CA ILE A 571 20.53 23.29 -0.42
C ILE A 571 21.21 22.11 -1.11
N ARG A 572 22.46 21.87 -0.72
CA ARG A 572 23.22 20.67 -1.08
C ARG A 572 22.97 19.53 -0.12
N ILE A 573 23.00 19.80 1.19
CA ILE A 573 22.81 18.81 2.25
C ILE A 573 21.97 19.44 3.36
N ILE A 574 20.98 18.71 3.82
CA ILE A 574 20.24 19.02 5.04
C ILE A 574 20.08 17.73 5.84
N GLU A 575 20.55 17.73 7.08
CA GLU A 575 20.53 16.56 7.96
C GLU A 575 20.56 16.95 9.43
N LYS A 576 20.41 15.97 10.33
CA LYS A 576 20.65 16.16 11.75
C LYS A 576 22.12 16.46 11.99
N TRP A 577 22.42 17.58 12.66
CA TRP A 577 23.80 17.97 12.94
C TRP A 577 24.44 17.00 13.93
N ASN A 578 25.63 16.50 13.58
CA ASN A 578 26.48 15.67 14.42
C ASN A 578 27.83 16.36 14.63
N PRO A 579 28.18 16.78 15.87
CA PRO A 579 29.42 17.50 16.14
C PRO A 579 30.67 16.64 15.91
N ASN A 580 30.53 15.31 15.91
CA ASN A 580 31.65 14.39 15.73
C ASN A 580 31.88 13.99 14.27
N LYS A 581 30.95 14.32 13.37
CA LYS A 581 31.02 13.97 11.96
C LYS A 581 32.16 14.70 11.29
N VAL A 582 33.02 13.94 10.60
CA VAL A 582 34.17 14.48 9.88
C VAL A 582 33.83 14.63 8.39
N TRP A 583 34.06 15.81 7.88
CA TRP A 583 33.88 16.14 6.48
C TRP A 583 35.23 16.23 5.77
N THR A 584 35.29 15.77 4.54
CA THR A 584 36.45 15.91 3.66
C THR A 584 36.05 16.73 2.46
N ALA A 585 36.76 17.84 2.24
CA ALA A 585 36.55 18.70 1.09
C ALA A 585 37.81 18.73 0.23
N VAL A 586 37.61 18.61 -1.09
CA VAL A 586 38.62 18.86 -2.12
C VAL A 586 38.28 20.17 -2.80
N LEU A 587 39.23 21.05 -2.85
CA LEU A 587 39.04 22.42 -3.35
C LEU A 587 40.24 22.96 -4.11
N TYR A 588 40.00 23.92 -5.01
CA TYR A 588 41.01 24.76 -5.56
C TYR A 588 41.18 25.99 -4.69
N ASP A 589 42.41 26.26 -4.26
CA ASP A 589 42.75 27.44 -3.44
C ASP A 589 43.27 28.55 -4.32
N ALA A 590 42.47 29.62 -4.49
CA ALA A 590 42.78 30.75 -5.32
C ALA A 590 43.93 31.63 -4.77
N ASP A 591 44.19 31.59 -3.46
CA ASP A 591 45.34 32.27 -2.84
C ASP A 591 46.68 31.60 -3.13
N ASN A 592 46.64 30.35 -3.62
CA ASN A 592 47.81 29.54 -3.89
C ASN A 592 47.79 28.97 -5.32
N ASP A 593 47.75 29.81 -6.31
CA ASP A 593 47.83 29.50 -7.75
C ASP A 593 46.76 28.51 -8.23
N ASN A 594 45.60 28.51 -7.63
CA ASN A 594 44.51 27.52 -7.91
C ASN A 594 44.97 26.06 -7.84
N ASN A 595 45.92 25.77 -6.98
CA ASN A 595 46.31 24.37 -6.74
C ASN A 595 45.22 23.58 -5.99
N LEU A 596 45.23 22.26 -6.18
CA LEU A 596 44.28 21.38 -5.54
C LEU A 596 44.67 21.07 -4.10
N TYR A 597 43.76 21.26 -3.16
CA TYR A 597 43.91 21.03 -1.72
C TYR A 597 42.87 20.07 -1.23
N ILE A 598 43.24 19.26 -0.24
CA ILE A 598 42.33 18.44 0.56
C ILE A 598 42.34 18.95 1.99
N LYS A 599 41.17 19.03 2.61
CA LYS A 599 41.04 19.35 4.03
C LYS A 599 40.01 18.43 4.67
N ARG A 600 40.25 18.11 5.95
CA ARG A 600 39.33 17.35 6.80
C ARG A 600 38.96 18.20 8.02
N PHE A 601 37.68 18.32 8.31
CA PHE A 601 37.19 19.22 9.35
C PHE A 601 35.86 18.72 9.93
N ARG A 602 35.51 19.30 11.08
CA ARG A 602 34.16 19.16 11.65
C ARG A 602 33.40 20.45 11.48
N MET A 603 32.09 20.36 11.24
CA MET A 603 31.20 21.49 11.15
C MET A 603 30.72 21.88 12.56
N GLU A 604 31.04 23.11 12.97
CA GLU A 604 30.64 23.66 14.27
C GLU A 604 29.21 24.19 14.24
N ALA A 605 28.55 24.29 15.39
CA ALA A 605 27.22 24.90 15.49
C ALA A 605 27.30 26.41 15.23
N ILE A 606 26.83 26.87 14.09
CA ILE A 606 26.90 28.26 13.62
C ILE A 606 25.54 28.69 13.10
N LYS A 607 25.00 29.79 13.64
CA LYS A 607 23.65 30.29 13.27
C LYS A 607 23.61 31.11 11.98
N ARG A 608 24.74 31.50 11.42
CA ARG A 608 24.82 32.30 10.18
C ARG A 608 25.69 31.58 9.16
N PRO A 609 25.34 31.60 7.87
CA PRO A 609 26.13 30.97 6.83
C PRO A 609 27.60 31.37 6.91
N GLN A 610 28.51 30.39 6.89
CA GLN A 610 29.95 30.54 6.92
C GLN A 610 30.57 29.62 5.87
N SER A 611 31.52 30.17 5.09
CA SER A 611 32.25 29.36 4.12
C SER A 611 33.24 28.42 4.82
N TYR A 612 33.25 27.17 4.39
CA TYR A 612 34.27 26.20 4.80
C TYR A 612 35.42 26.10 3.79
N LEU A 613 35.44 26.91 2.70
CA LEU A 613 36.53 26.93 1.73
C LEU A 613 37.62 27.94 2.10
N GLY A 614 37.37 28.86 3.04
CA GLY A 614 38.26 29.95 3.41
C GLY A 614 37.65 31.31 3.09
N GLU A 615 38.45 32.41 3.19
CA GLU A 615 37.96 33.78 3.04
C GLU A 615 37.95 34.27 1.58
N ASN A 616 38.64 33.59 0.68
CA ASN A 616 38.68 33.99 -0.73
C ASN A 616 37.48 33.46 -1.48
N GLU A 617 36.66 34.35 -2.02
CA GLU A 617 35.42 34.00 -2.77
C GLU A 617 35.72 33.26 -4.10
N ASN A 618 36.93 33.27 -4.59
CA ASN A 618 37.34 32.55 -5.79
C ASN A 618 37.74 31.08 -5.51
N ASN A 619 37.76 30.66 -4.25
CA ASN A 619 37.98 29.27 -3.91
C ASN A 619 36.83 28.43 -4.46
N ARG A 620 37.14 27.28 -5.07
CA ARG A 620 36.14 26.42 -5.72
C ARG A 620 36.12 25.05 -5.11
N LEU A 621 34.96 24.64 -4.65
CA LEU A 621 34.73 23.28 -4.18
C LEU A 621 34.71 22.32 -5.38
N VAL A 622 35.40 21.19 -5.25
CA VAL A 622 35.43 20.10 -6.23
C VAL A 622 34.62 18.91 -5.68
N LEU A 623 34.89 18.52 -4.44
CA LEU A 623 34.22 17.38 -3.81
C LEU A 623 34.01 17.70 -2.33
N LEU A 624 32.83 17.33 -1.80
CA LEU A 624 32.54 17.29 -0.38
C LEU A 624 31.96 15.92 -0.05
N THR A 625 32.58 15.21 0.89
CA THR A 625 32.14 13.88 1.33
C THR A 625 32.22 13.75 2.85
N ASP A 626 31.32 12.96 3.39
CA ASP A 626 31.27 12.54 4.79
C ASP A 626 31.64 11.06 4.97
N THR A 627 32.08 10.43 3.88
CA THR A 627 32.50 9.02 3.88
C THR A 627 33.60 8.83 4.92
N PRO A 628 33.47 7.86 5.85
CA PRO A 628 34.57 7.46 6.71
C PRO A 628 35.71 6.89 5.86
N PHE A 629 36.94 7.35 6.12
CA PHE A 629 38.14 6.91 5.37
C PHE A 629 38.05 7.19 3.86
N PRO A 630 37.78 8.44 3.41
CA PRO A 630 37.56 8.71 2.01
C PRO A 630 38.84 8.57 1.20
N ARG A 631 38.75 7.91 0.06
CA ARG A 631 39.83 7.66 -0.88
C ARG A 631 39.55 8.41 -2.17
N ILE A 632 40.48 9.25 -2.56
CA ILE A 632 40.26 10.22 -3.63
C ILE A 632 41.28 9.97 -4.76
N GLU A 633 40.78 9.78 -5.97
CA GLU A 633 41.57 9.70 -7.19
C GLU A 633 41.59 11.06 -7.86
N VAL A 634 42.81 11.56 -8.15
CA VAL A 634 43.07 12.81 -8.83
C VAL A 634 43.72 12.50 -10.17
N SER A 635 42.98 12.68 -11.25
CA SER A 635 43.46 12.51 -12.63
C SER A 635 44.22 13.77 -13.08
N LEU A 636 45.40 13.57 -13.67
CA LEU A 636 46.30 14.67 -14.07
C LEU A 636 46.22 14.89 -15.58
N ALA A 637 46.43 16.14 -15.99
CA ALA A 637 46.61 16.48 -17.39
C ALA A 637 47.85 15.78 -17.97
N PRO A 638 47.82 15.32 -19.23
CA PRO A 638 48.95 14.62 -19.85
C PRO A 638 50.18 15.52 -19.90
N ALA A 639 51.35 14.90 -19.76
CA ALA A 639 52.63 15.62 -19.91
C ALA A 639 52.91 15.90 -21.39
N LYS A 640 53.25 17.12 -21.72
CA LYS A 640 53.76 17.43 -23.07
C LYS A 640 55.24 17.07 -23.15
N ALA A 641 55.57 16.12 -23.99
CA ALA A 641 56.96 15.80 -24.30
C ALA A 641 57.62 16.87 -25.18
N PRO A 642 58.95 16.99 -25.21
CA PRO A 642 59.66 18.01 -26.04
C PRO A 642 59.36 17.92 -27.54
N ASP A 643 58.86 16.79 -28.01
CA ASP A 643 58.46 16.50 -29.40
C ASP A 643 56.98 16.85 -29.69
N GLY A 644 56.27 17.41 -28.72
CA GLY A 644 54.86 17.80 -28.84
C GLY A 644 53.86 16.65 -28.62
N THR A 645 54.28 15.41 -28.31
CA THR A 645 53.41 14.31 -28.01
C THR A 645 52.89 14.36 -26.57
N GLU A 646 51.60 14.04 -26.37
CA GLU A 646 50.97 14.01 -25.05
C GLU A 646 51.14 12.58 -24.45
N GLN A 647 51.76 12.52 -23.27
CA GLN A 647 51.93 11.28 -22.54
C GLN A 647 50.98 11.26 -21.33
N PRO A 648 50.13 10.22 -21.17
CA PRO A 648 49.24 10.13 -20.03
C PRO A 648 50.03 10.02 -18.72
N ARG A 649 49.57 10.75 -17.68
CA ARG A 649 50.14 10.64 -16.34
C ARG A 649 49.30 9.66 -15.53
N GLN A 650 49.95 8.96 -14.62
CA GLN A 650 49.23 8.09 -13.66
C GLN A 650 48.42 9.00 -12.68
N PRO A 651 47.18 8.62 -12.32
CA PRO A 651 46.40 9.35 -11.35
C PRO A 651 47.04 9.28 -9.96
N ILE A 652 46.88 10.31 -9.16
CA ILE A 652 47.28 10.33 -7.76
C ILE A 652 46.12 9.79 -6.92
N ILE A 653 46.34 8.70 -6.19
CA ILE A 653 45.37 8.18 -5.24
C ILE A 653 45.75 8.64 -3.84
N VAL A 654 44.83 9.34 -3.16
CA VAL A 654 45.03 9.91 -1.84
C VAL A 654 44.08 9.24 -0.86
N ASP A 655 44.62 8.60 0.17
CA ASP A 655 43.85 8.27 1.37
C ASP A 655 43.81 9.53 2.25
N ALA A 656 42.62 10.13 2.37
CA ALA A 656 42.51 11.45 2.99
C ALA A 656 42.81 11.41 4.48
N GLU A 657 42.63 10.28 5.16
CA GLU A 657 42.94 10.14 6.60
C GLU A 657 44.45 10.13 6.87
N GLU A 658 45.17 9.37 6.06
CA GLU A 658 46.64 9.32 6.16
C GLU A 658 47.29 10.60 5.65
N PHE A 659 46.63 11.25 4.68
CA PHE A 659 47.14 12.45 4.05
C PHE A 659 47.03 13.69 4.93
N ILE A 660 45.91 13.89 5.62
CA ILE A 660 45.65 15.08 6.47
C ILE A 660 44.78 14.75 7.69
N GLY A 661 45.23 15.17 8.88
CA GLY A 661 44.44 15.09 10.09
C GLY A 661 43.26 16.07 10.10
N VAL A 662 42.25 15.77 10.96
CA VAL A 662 41.08 16.61 11.16
C VAL A 662 41.46 17.93 11.83
N LYS A 663 41.02 19.06 11.27
CA LYS A 663 41.25 20.42 11.79
C LYS A 663 39.93 21.19 11.89
N GLY A 664 39.97 22.43 12.36
CA GLY A 664 38.79 23.32 12.32
C GLY A 664 38.38 23.68 10.88
N TYR A 665 37.10 23.99 10.66
CA TYR A 665 36.56 24.28 9.33
C TYR A 665 37.22 25.51 8.62
N LYS A 666 37.84 26.43 9.39
CA LYS A 666 38.61 27.57 8.87
C LYS A 666 40.04 27.23 8.46
N ALA A 667 40.54 26.05 8.82
CA ALA A 667 41.91 25.68 8.52
C ALA A 667 42.13 25.52 7.02
N LYS A 668 43.31 25.92 6.55
CA LYS A 668 43.76 25.63 5.20
C LYS A 668 44.00 24.12 5.03
N GLY A 669 43.68 23.60 3.84
CA GLY A 669 43.95 22.22 3.49
C GLY A 669 45.44 21.93 3.31
N LYS A 670 45.74 20.70 2.91
CA LYS A 670 47.05 20.26 2.45
C LYS A 670 47.04 20.12 0.93
N ARG A 671 48.01 20.70 0.25
CA ARG A 671 48.11 20.64 -1.20
C ARG A 671 48.38 19.23 -1.69
N VAL A 672 47.63 18.81 -2.69
CA VAL A 672 47.74 17.45 -3.30
C VAL A 672 48.81 17.49 -4.39
N THR A 673 48.73 18.45 -5.29
CA THR A 673 49.63 18.55 -6.44
C THR A 673 49.74 20.00 -6.92
N THR A 674 50.79 20.30 -7.67
CA THR A 674 50.97 21.54 -8.42
C THR A 674 50.73 21.34 -9.91
N LEU A 675 50.36 20.14 -10.33
CA LEU A 675 50.10 19.79 -11.72
C LEU A 675 48.62 20.06 -12.04
N ASP A 676 48.37 20.34 -13.31
CA ASP A 676 47.01 20.54 -13.79
C ASP A 676 46.16 19.24 -13.60
N VAL A 677 45.02 19.39 -12.97
CA VAL A 677 44.10 18.32 -12.67
C VAL A 677 42.94 18.34 -13.66
N THR A 678 42.61 17.18 -14.21
CA THR A 678 41.50 17.01 -15.17
C THR A 678 40.22 16.51 -14.50
N ASP A 679 40.33 15.66 -13.51
CA ASP A 679 39.16 15.08 -12.83
C ASP A 679 39.51 14.65 -11.38
N VAL A 680 38.50 14.66 -10.51
CA VAL A 680 38.60 14.20 -9.11
C VAL A 680 37.43 13.32 -8.81
N LYS A 681 37.69 12.08 -8.38
CA LYS A 681 36.65 11.09 -8.04
C LYS A 681 36.88 10.50 -6.66
N GLU A 682 35.81 10.24 -5.97
CA GLU A 682 35.82 9.45 -4.76
C GLU A 682 35.82 7.97 -5.15
N LEU A 683 36.72 7.19 -4.57
CA LEU A 683 36.81 5.74 -4.72
C LEU A 683 36.22 5.07 -3.48
N GLU A 684 35.84 3.80 -3.62
CA GLU A 684 35.41 3.00 -2.49
C GLU A 684 36.50 2.95 -1.40
N PRO A 685 36.13 3.18 -0.12
CA PRO A 685 37.08 3.13 0.99
C PRO A 685 37.58 1.71 1.20
N THR A 686 38.86 1.58 1.52
CA THR A 686 39.52 0.29 1.81
C THR A 686 39.23 -0.24 3.21
N ARG A 687 38.67 0.60 4.08
CA ARG A 687 38.29 0.28 5.46
C ARG A 687 36.83 0.64 5.68
N GLN A 688 36.12 -0.20 6.43
CA GLN A 688 34.82 0.15 6.95
C GLN A 688 34.99 0.62 8.39
N PRO A 689 34.19 1.60 8.87
CA PRO A 689 34.19 1.98 10.27
C PRO A 689 33.78 0.77 11.12
N GLU A 690 34.44 0.57 12.24
CA GLU A 690 33.95 -0.37 13.24
C GLU A 690 32.53 0.07 13.63
N PRO A 691 31.56 -0.86 13.70
CA PRO A 691 30.24 -0.52 14.18
C PRO A 691 30.40 0.16 15.55
N GLU A 692 29.88 1.37 15.66
CA GLU A 692 29.79 2.01 16.99
C GLU A 692 29.10 1.01 17.91
N PRO A 693 29.62 0.76 19.14
CA PRO A 693 28.91 -0.05 20.08
C PRO A 693 27.52 0.58 20.20
N GLU A 694 26.49 -0.23 19.96
CA GLU A 694 25.13 0.19 20.28
C GLU A 694 25.20 0.68 21.72
N ASP A 695 25.12 2.01 21.90
CA ASP A 695 24.90 2.55 23.21
C ASP A 695 23.71 1.76 23.75
N ASP A 696 23.96 1.00 24.82
CA ASP A 696 22.91 0.49 25.68
C ASP A 696 22.05 1.70 26.04
N LYS A 697 21.11 2.00 25.16
CA LYS A 697 20.01 2.88 25.49
C LYS A 697 19.36 2.16 26.66
N GLU A 698 19.78 2.55 27.90
CA GLU A 698 18.92 2.33 29.03
C GLU A 698 17.52 2.61 28.51
N GLU A 699 16.72 1.55 28.33
CA GLU A 699 15.28 1.66 28.21
C GLU A 699 14.86 2.50 29.39
N ARG A 700 14.89 3.82 29.21
CA ARG A 700 14.12 4.70 30.07
C ARG A 700 12.72 4.21 29.85
N HIS A 701 12.26 3.39 30.78
CA HIS A 701 10.89 2.95 30.87
C HIS A 701 10.04 4.14 30.46
N ASP A 702 9.34 3.97 29.37
CA ASP A 702 8.29 4.88 28.95
C ASP A 702 7.24 4.81 30.08
N ASP A 703 7.43 5.64 31.09
CA ASP A 703 6.47 5.89 32.17
C ASP A 703 5.24 6.61 31.58
N THR A 704 4.81 6.20 30.42
CA THR A 704 3.49 6.54 29.91
C THR A 704 2.49 5.84 30.83
N PRO A 705 1.72 6.57 31.62
CA PRO A 705 0.75 5.95 32.51
C PRO A 705 -0.20 5.12 31.66
N GLN A 706 -0.35 3.84 31.99
CA GLN A 706 -1.45 3.05 31.45
C GLN A 706 -2.74 3.83 31.72
N GLU A 707 -3.35 4.33 30.66
CA GLU A 707 -4.65 4.97 30.78
C GLU A 707 -5.66 3.99 31.37
N ASN A 708 -6.42 4.46 32.35
CA ASN A 708 -7.76 3.92 32.56
C ASN A 708 -8.54 4.21 31.27
N LEU A 709 -8.61 3.21 30.38
CA LEU A 709 -9.43 3.25 29.17
C LEU A 709 -10.82 3.73 29.58
N ASP A 710 -11.38 4.65 28.81
CA ASP A 710 -12.79 5.03 28.92
C ASP A 710 -13.58 3.69 28.96
N PRO A 711 -14.36 3.40 29.99
CA PRO A 711 -15.07 2.12 30.12
C PRO A 711 -15.97 1.80 28.94
N ASP A 712 -16.24 2.79 28.09
CA ASP A 712 -17.03 2.67 26.87
C ASP A 712 -16.19 2.55 25.57
N ALA A 713 -14.85 2.62 25.66
CA ALA A 713 -13.99 2.48 24.50
C ALA A 713 -14.00 1.03 23.99
N GLY A 714 -14.63 0.81 22.84
CA GLY A 714 -14.76 -0.51 22.20
C GLY A 714 -16.18 -1.05 22.17
N LYS A 715 -17.14 -0.40 22.84
CA LYS A 715 -18.53 -0.77 22.78
C LYS A 715 -19.24 -0.11 21.59
N SER A 716 -20.12 -0.82 20.92
CA SER A 716 -21.00 -0.24 19.90
C SER A 716 -21.98 0.77 20.53
N GLN A 717 -22.44 1.76 19.76
CA GLN A 717 -23.45 2.71 20.24
C GLN A 717 -24.67 2.01 20.84
N GLN A 718 -25.05 0.86 20.32
CA GLN A 718 -26.18 0.08 20.80
C GLN A 718 -25.90 -0.58 22.15
N GLN A 719 -24.69 -1.06 22.38
CA GLN A 719 -24.29 -1.65 23.68
C GLN A 719 -24.26 -0.58 24.80
N VAL A 720 -23.82 0.62 24.49
CA VAL A 720 -23.84 1.74 25.46
C VAL A 720 -25.28 2.15 25.80
N ILE A 721 -26.17 2.17 24.82
CA ILE A 721 -27.60 2.48 25.02
C ILE A 721 -28.28 1.39 25.84
N ASP A 722 -28.00 0.11 25.57
CA ASP A 722 -28.58 -1.03 26.29
C ASP A 722 -28.15 -1.05 27.77
N GLU A 723 -26.88 -0.73 28.07
CA GLU A 723 -26.39 -0.57 29.46
C GLU A 723 -26.98 0.65 30.17
N MET A 724 -27.15 1.77 29.49
CA MET A 724 -27.74 2.99 30.06
C MET A 724 -29.25 2.85 30.33
N THR A 725 -29.93 2.01 29.58
CA THR A 725 -31.39 1.81 29.69
C THR A 725 -31.78 0.62 30.55
N GLY A 726 -30.79 -0.19 30.99
CA GLY A 726 -31.05 -1.36 31.85
C GLY A 726 -31.78 -2.48 31.13
N GLN A 727 -31.82 -2.49 29.81
CA GLN A 727 -32.41 -3.56 29.01
C GLN A 727 -31.43 -4.71 28.84
N LEU A 728 -31.47 -5.69 29.75
CA LEU A 728 -30.85 -6.98 29.57
C LEU A 728 -31.61 -7.74 28.48
N ARG A 729 -30.92 -8.20 27.43
CA ARG A 729 -31.51 -9.15 26.48
C ARG A 729 -31.80 -10.46 27.15
N LEU A 730 -33.08 -10.84 27.14
CA LEU A 730 -33.63 -12.05 27.76
C LEU A 730 -33.70 -13.23 26.79
N PHE A 731 -32.87 -13.26 25.74
CA PHE A 731 -32.79 -14.40 24.83
C PHE A 731 -31.35 -14.66 24.43
N SER A 732 -30.72 -15.62 25.06
CA SER A 732 -29.64 -16.41 24.52
C SER A 732 -30.28 -17.51 23.68
N ASP A 733 -30.07 -17.51 22.39
CA ASP A 733 -30.39 -18.66 21.55
C ASP A 733 -29.44 -19.81 21.87
N GLU A 734 -29.86 -20.67 22.80
CA GLU A 734 -29.45 -22.07 22.84
C GLU A 734 -30.34 -22.81 21.82
N GLU A 735 -29.76 -23.25 20.73
CA GLU A 735 -30.24 -24.41 20.00
C GLU A 735 -29.07 -25.31 19.65
N ASP A 736 -28.85 -26.24 20.53
CA ASP A 736 -28.44 -27.60 20.21
C ASP A 736 -29.61 -28.33 19.51
N MET A 737 -29.44 -28.72 18.26
CA MET A 737 -29.71 -30.05 17.67
C MET A 737 -29.55 -29.98 16.16
#